data_bbc77fc35f129f0a71491050d7d5b84a
#
_entry.id   bbc77fc35f129f0a71491050d7d5b84a
#
_cell.length_a   1.000
_cell.length_b   1.000
_cell.length_c   1.000
_cell.angle_alpha   90.00
_cell.angle_beta   90.00
_cell.angle_gamma   90.00
#
_symmetry.space_group_name_H-M   'P 1'
#
loop_
_entity.id
_entity.type
_entity.pdbx_description
1 polymer ?
#
loop_
_entity_poly.entity_id
_entity_poly.type
_entity_poly.pdbx_seq_one_letter_code
_entity_poly.pdbx_strand_id
1 'polypeptide(L)'
;MQRASAVARLLSLRAHPHRPALLVAMMAQPNTATTLVAVTPAAPASSSTWTAARAMSSAPPFAASTSLSSRARISSTRPLRHHRAHQSSSHHRRLATAPRDYFGRDDTREGSVVGYVKRDVPTLAVVTAPAYRRKIPVLTHDGAVDAVELKSVDFAAPPGSSIHGPIAVPATDNARVAACHAYATRLIADEDEGIAGTGLAARAWRRALALAVPNGRDDGLAPLDITQLSACVFDQNDEPELHESSQAAADDANVSVSLVRCYAAHVLASGDMARFRRGGKGRFAPRTQLENESFARDFAEQAAADSERDAAWDRVRDAINASPESKPPHDHFLDGTVTQLRVEALEAYALGDGMRTSAQKAAAEDLLGRCGLKIGERSAIDCLVAMGRWRGYEELAFARYEIPRVFPRDALAQAADASAAPPADVDEGRRKDLTRLTCYAIDGEGTLEVDDAVSAEALPDGKIRVWVHIADATRWVDLGTPMATEAETRAASGYAPRGVLPMFPLPVATDLMSLNPGSPRCAVSVTAVIDEHGVAEEYWVGTSTVVVKHAVSEEDAARMLAEEPSKHEGLTLLMEAARRRGALRLQRGAVNVRTPECNVRVHDVDDGEGFVDADEEVNSYGNHGERSAAAVRKLEAARLDVRVTRGDQNDVSNLVSEAMILCGELIARFGTENNVPLPYRGQNEPKEFTPKVWQEAPPGLCTEVLKRYTMRAANQGVTPRKHAGLGLDAYVQFSSPIRRYTDLLAHYQVKAFLRGDAPPINADAMTRILDANGDRNRDLRTACRESDQFWMIEWYRRGGPEVDHVGTVVKWLKKEARVCLVSFDETGVEWKCKVGKRVR
;
A
#
# COMPACT_ATOMS: atom_id res chain seq x y z
N MET A 1 8.77 -16.24 -52.05
CA MET A 1 8.52 -14.80 -52.28
C MET A 1 7.03 -14.43 -52.50
N GLN A 2 6.19 -15.29 -53.09
CA GLN A 2 4.77 -14.96 -53.23
C GLN A 2 3.88 -15.16 -51.98
N ARG A 3 4.41 -15.79 -50.90
CA ARG A 3 3.72 -15.96 -49.62
C ARG A 3 3.87 -14.80 -48.63
N ALA A 4 4.94 -14.00 -48.77
CA ALA A 4 5.14 -12.79 -47.93
C ALA A 4 4.20 -11.63 -48.31
N SER A 5 3.73 -11.57 -49.56
CA SER A 5 2.81 -10.52 -50.03
C SER A 5 1.36 -10.65 -49.52
N ALA A 6 0.96 -11.84 -49.08
CA ALA A 6 -0.41 -12.06 -48.54
C ALA A 6 -0.55 -11.63 -47.08
N VAL A 7 0.52 -11.66 -46.32
CA VAL A 7 0.55 -11.24 -44.92
C VAL A 7 0.50 -9.72 -44.81
N ALA A 8 1.19 -9.01 -45.69
CA ALA A 8 1.20 -7.54 -45.73
C ALA A 8 -0.16 -6.91 -46.08
N ARG A 9 -1.05 -7.63 -46.75
CA ARG A 9 -2.40 -7.13 -47.09
C ARG A 9 -3.46 -7.35 -46.01
N LEU A 10 -3.17 -8.17 -44.99
CA LEU A 10 -4.07 -8.40 -43.84
C LEU A 10 -3.86 -7.40 -42.69
N LEU A 11 -2.72 -6.70 -42.68
CA LEU A 11 -2.32 -5.75 -41.62
C LEU A 11 -2.77 -4.29 -41.88
N SER A 12 -3.37 -3.98 -43.05
CA SER A 12 -3.80 -2.63 -43.40
C SER A 12 -5.15 -2.18 -42.83
N LEU A 13 -5.71 -2.91 -41.86
CA LEU A 13 -6.93 -2.52 -41.16
C LEU A 13 -6.60 -1.68 -39.91
N ARG A 14 -6.85 -0.38 -40.01
CA ARG A 14 -6.72 0.69 -39.02
C ARG A 14 -6.78 0.18 -37.59
N ALA A 15 -5.64 0.13 -36.91
CA ALA A 15 -5.51 -0.01 -35.48
C ALA A 15 -5.58 1.39 -34.85
N HIS A 16 -6.32 1.52 -33.76
CA HIS A 16 -6.25 2.72 -32.91
C HIS A 16 -4.83 2.83 -32.30
N PRO A 17 -4.27 4.03 -32.10
CA PRO A 17 -2.83 4.25 -31.85
C PRO A 17 -2.29 3.84 -30.48
N HIS A 18 -2.95 2.97 -29.73
CA HIS A 18 -2.51 2.65 -28.36
C HIS A 18 -2.57 1.15 -27.98
N ARG A 19 -2.50 0.21 -28.95
CA ARG A 19 -2.47 -1.23 -28.61
C ARG A 19 -1.56 -2.01 -29.55
N PRO A 20 -0.54 -2.75 -29.02
CA PRO A 20 0.30 -3.61 -29.84
C PRO A 20 -0.50 -4.78 -30.42
N ALA A 21 -0.27 -5.08 -31.69
CA ALA A 21 -0.81 -6.25 -32.34
C ALA A 21 0.17 -7.41 -32.19
N LEU A 22 -0.29 -8.55 -31.69
CA LEU A 22 0.48 -9.77 -31.50
C LEU A 22 0.04 -10.83 -32.50
N LEU A 23 0.98 -11.38 -33.25
CA LEU A 23 0.76 -12.47 -34.21
C LEU A 23 1.10 -13.81 -33.54
N VAL A 24 0.17 -14.75 -33.52
CA VAL A 24 0.33 -16.07 -32.94
C VAL A 24 0.19 -17.15 -33.99
N ALA A 25 1.16 -18.05 -34.07
CA ALA A 25 1.10 -19.23 -34.91
C ALA A 25 0.60 -20.44 -34.10
N MET A 26 -0.43 -21.11 -34.57
CA MET A 26 -0.85 -22.42 -34.06
C MET A 26 -0.16 -23.51 -34.90
N MET A 27 0.70 -24.30 -34.27
CA MET A 27 1.22 -25.51 -34.89
C MET A 27 0.19 -26.63 -34.73
N ALA A 28 -0.49 -26.97 -35.80
CA ALA A 28 -1.25 -28.19 -35.93
C ALA A 28 -0.37 -29.26 -36.59
N GLN A 29 -0.71 -30.53 -36.36
CA GLN A 29 0.02 -31.71 -36.83
C GLN A 29 0.39 -31.65 -38.34
N PRO A 30 1.38 -32.43 -38.83
CA PRO A 30 2.15 -32.18 -40.05
C PRO A 30 1.30 -32.23 -41.35
N ASN A 31 0.03 -32.36 -41.36
CA ASN A 31 -0.81 -32.44 -42.59
C ASN A 31 -1.96 -31.45 -42.68
N THR A 32 -2.04 -30.44 -41.86
CA THR A 32 -3.10 -29.43 -41.96
C THR A 32 -2.50 -28.00 -41.96
N ALA A 33 -3.12 -27.14 -42.76
CA ALA A 33 -2.64 -25.77 -43.01
C ALA A 33 -2.47 -24.97 -41.72
N THR A 34 -1.30 -24.32 -41.57
CA THR A 34 -0.98 -23.38 -40.50
C THR A 34 -1.91 -22.18 -40.52
N THR A 35 -2.73 -22.00 -39.50
CA THR A 35 -3.61 -20.84 -39.39
C THR A 35 -2.90 -19.80 -38.52
N LEU A 36 -2.60 -18.63 -39.09
CA LEU A 36 -2.06 -17.45 -38.38
C LEU A 36 -3.18 -16.69 -37.67
N VAL A 37 -2.95 -16.36 -36.43
CA VAL A 37 -3.89 -15.66 -35.53
C VAL A 37 -3.29 -14.36 -34.98
N ALA A 38 -3.96 -13.26 -35.24
CA ALA A 38 -3.62 -11.99 -34.57
C ALA A 38 -4.28 -11.90 -33.19
N VAL A 39 -3.47 -11.73 -32.16
CA VAL A 39 -3.93 -11.65 -30.78
C VAL A 39 -3.58 -10.29 -30.20
N THR A 40 -4.53 -9.63 -29.60
CA THR A 40 -4.29 -8.40 -28.80
C THR A 40 -4.25 -8.76 -27.33
N PRO A 41 -3.28 -8.26 -26.55
CA PRO A 41 -3.29 -8.45 -25.11
C PRO A 41 -4.54 -7.79 -24.51
N ALA A 42 -5.27 -8.52 -23.69
CA ALA A 42 -6.35 -7.94 -22.91
C ALA A 42 -5.72 -7.06 -21.83
N ALA A 43 -6.04 -5.78 -21.82
CA ALA A 43 -5.73 -4.91 -20.69
C ALA A 43 -6.27 -5.57 -19.40
N PRO A 44 -5.58 -5.47 -18.27
CA PRO A 44 -6.12 -5.94 -17.00
C PRO A 44 -7.45 -5.21 -16.78
N ALA A 45 -8.54 -5.98 -16.75
CA ALA A 45 -9.85 -5.46 -16.43
C ALA A 45 -9.77 -4.87 -15.01
N SER A 46 -10.11 -3.60 -14.89
CA SER A 46 -10.37 -2.96 -13.61
C SER A 46 -11.32 -3.84 -12.80
N SER A 47 -10.86 -4.21 -11.63
CA SER A 47 -11.57 -4.81 -10.51
C SER A 47 -13.10 -4.93 -10.67
N SER A 48 -13.58 -6.13 -10.89
CA SER A 48 -14.95 -6.48 -10.57
C SER A 48 -14.95 -7.75 -9.71
N THR A 49 -15.23 -7.54 -8.44
CA THR A 49 -15.92 -8.41 -7.49
C THR A 49 -15.68 -9.92 -7.59
N TRP A 50 -14.78 -10.41 -6.77
CA TRP A 50 -14.82 -11.79 -6.29
C TRP A 50 -15.78 -11.87 -5.11
N THR A 51 -17.00 -12.29 -5.36
CA THR A 51 -17.91 -12.82 -4.34
C THR A 51 -17.45 -14.24 -4.01
N ALA A 52 -16.81 -14.39 -2.85
CA ALA A 52 -16.54 -15.70 -2.27
C ALA A 52 -17.87 -16.31 -1.78
N ALA A 53 -18.32 -17.35 -2.43
CA ALA A 53 -19.37 -18.22 -1.89
C ALA A 53 -18.83 -18.96 -0.67
N ARG A 54 -19.30 -18.57 0.50
CA ARG A 54 -19.09 -19.26 1.77
C ARG A 54 -20.03 -20.46 1.84
N ALA A 55 -19.48 -21.65 1.74
CA ALA A 55 -20.18 -22.86 2.16
C ALA A 55 -20.17 -22.92 3.68
N MET A 56 -21.36 -22.96 4.28
CA MET A 56 -21.57 -23.20 5.71
C MET A 56 -21.26 -24.66 6.05
N SER A 57 -20.43 -24.87 7.04
CA SER A 57 -20.37 -26.13 7.79
C SER A 57 -20.50 -25.82 9.27
N SER A 58 -21.49 -26.41 9.86
CA SER A 58 -21.93 -26.33 11.25
C SER A 58 -21.02 -27.12 12.19
N ALA A 59 -20.72 -26.57 13.35
CA ALA A 59 -20.36 -27.33 14.54
C ALA A 59 -20.79 -26.59 15.82
N PRO A 60 -21.10 -27.33 16.91
CA PRO A 60 -21.89 -26.85 18.03
C PRO A 60 -21.04 -26.27 19.19
N PRO A 61 -21.67 -25.74 20.26
CA PRO A 61 -21.05 -24.84 21.21
C PRO A 61 -20.47 -25.55 22.44
N PHE A 62 -19.48 -24.96 23.05
CA PHE A 62 -19.15 -25.23 24.45
C PHE A 62 -19.02 -23.95 25.28
N ALA A 63 -19.45 -24.10 26.53
CA ALA A 63 -19.90 -23.17 27.53
C ALA A 63 -18.87 -22.19 28.10
N ALA A 64 -19.37 -21.04 28.41
CA ALA A 64 -19.39 -20.23 29.64
C ALA A 64 -18.18 -20.22 30.58
N SER A 65 -17.66 -19.03 30.86
CA SER A 65 -17.46 -18.58 32.24
C SER A 65 -17.56 -17.05 32.36
N THR A 66 -18.30 -16.67 33.33
CA THR A 66 -18.77 -15.43 33.89
C THR A 66 -17.68 -14.45 34.29
N SER A 67 -17.90 -13.16 34.08
CA SER A 67 -17.66 -12.13 35.09
C SER A 67 -18.54 -10.90 34.90
N LEU A 68 -19.18 -10.54 35.99
CA LEU A 68 -20.12 -9.49 36.26
C LEU A 68 -19.55 -8.09 36.10
N SER A 69 -20.31 -7.16 35.51
CA SER A 69 -20.34 -5.80 36.00
C SER A 69 -21.75 -5.19 35.82
N SER A 70 -22.24 -4.70 36.88
CA SER A 70 -23.57 -4.20 37.21
C SER A 70 -23.95 -2.94 36.43
N ARG A 71 -25.13 -2.96 35.79
CA ARG A 71 -25.93 -1.76 35.47
C ARG A 71 -27.04 -1.61 36.50
N ALA A 72 -26.98 -0.54 37.27
CA ALA A 72 -28.11 -0.08 38.06
C ALA A 72 -29.00 0.82 37.23
N ARG A 73 -30.25 0.39 37.04
CA ARG A 73 -31.38 1.25 36.66
C ARG A 73 -31.99 1.81 37.97
N ILE A 74 -32.23 3.08 38.03
CA ILE A 74 -33.14 3.66 39.03
C ILE A 74 -34.28 4.39 38.29
N SER A 75 -35.48 3.98 38.65
CA SER A 75 -36.75 4.42 38.14
C SER A 75 -37.20 5.73 38.80
N SER A 76 -38.05 6.44 38.07
CA SER A 76 -38.82 7.61 38.40
C SER A 76 -39.70 7.51 39.68
N THR A 77 -39.74 8.57 40.44
CA THR A 77 -40.98 9.01 41.14
C THR A 77 -40.96 10.52 41.36
N ARG A 78 -42.05 11.20 40.91
CA ARG A 78 -42.41 12.56 41.31
C ARG A 78 -42.89 12.56 42.77
N PRO A 79 -42.78 13.69 43.52
CA PRO A 79 -43.97 14.46 43.77
C PRO A 79 -43.82 16.00 43.84
N LEU A 80 -44.92 16.65 43.45
CA LEU A 80 -45.69 17.72 44.09
C LEU A 80 -44.99 19.02 44.55
N ARG A 81 -45.61 20.08 44.06
CA ARG A 81 -45.64 21.50 44.40
C ARG A 81 -45.52 21.86 45.92
N HIS A 82 -44.70 22.90 46.16
CA HIS A 82 -45.12 23.96 47.11
C HIS A 82 -44.59 25.34 46.63
N HIS A 83 -45.55 26.29 46.69
CA HIS A 83 -45.38 27.76 46.56
C HIS A 83 -44.49 28.28 47.70
N ARG A 84 -43.56 29.16 47.42
CA ARG A 84 -43.29 30.33 48.25
C ARG A 84 -42.66 31.47 47.49
N ALA A 85 -43.36 32.59 47.47
CA ALA A 85 -42.87 33.87 47.00
C ALA A 85 -41.84 34.43 48.00
N HIS A 86 -40.74 34.97 47.56
CA HIS A 86 -40.13 36.08 48.33
C HIS A 86 -39.49 37.06 47.33
N GLN A 87 -39.82 38.31 47.60
CA GLN A 87 -39.40 39.55 46.97
C GLN A 87 -37.92 39.71 47.05
N SER A 88 -37.29 40.15 45.99
CA SER A 88 -36.11 41.00 46.02
C SER A 88 -35.95 41.80 44.73
N SER A 89 -35.94 43.02 44.93
CA SER A 89 -35.24 44.18 44.45
C SER A 89 -35.52 44.72 43.06
N SER A 90 -35.93 45.93 43.05
CA SER A 90 -36.39 46.87 42.07
C SER A 90 -35.39 47.44 41.06
N HIS A 91 -34.33 46.74 40.70
CA HIS A 91 -33.34 47.23 39.74
C HIS A 91 -33.50 46.68 38.32
N HIS A 92 -34.25 45.57 38.15
CA HIS A 92 -34.43 44.94 36.84
C HIS A 92 -35.58 45.50 36.01
N ARG A 93 -36.33 46.48 36.50
CA ARG A 93 -37.55 47.00 35.83
C ARG A 93 -37.32 48.21 34.90
N ARG A 94 -36.13 48.78 34.82
CA ARG A 94 -35.93 49.99 33.97
C ARG A 94 -35.44 49.74 32.54
N LEU A 95 -34.97 48.55 32.21
CA LEU A 95 -34.59 48.17 30.84
C LEU A 95 -35.75 47.60 30.00
N ALA A 96 -36.94 47.43 30.61
CA ALA A 96 -38.10 46.78 29.96
C ALA A 96 -39.09 47.77 29.29
N THR A 97 -38.75 49.04 29.19
CA THR A 97 -39.63 50.06 28.56
C THR A 97 -38.94 50.86 27.46
N ALA A 98 -37.99 50.28 26.72
CA ALA A 98 -37.63 50.80 25.39
C ALA A 98 -38.84 50.58 24.44
N PRO A 99 -39.13 51.53 23.55
CA PRO A 99 -40.21 51.36 22.58
C PRO A 99 -39.93 50.13 21.74
N ARG A 100 -40.98 49.32 21.54
CA ARG A 100 -40.94 48.08 20.75
C ARG A 100 -40.81 48.40 19.25
N ASP A 101 -39.67 48.81 18.81
CA ASP A 101 -39.27 48.70 17.40
C ASP A 101 -38.82 47.27 17.20
N TYR A 102 -39.74 46.42 16.91
CA TYR A 102 -39.52 45.02 16.69
C TYR A 102 -39.00 44.80 15.27
N PHE A 103 -37.70 44.66 15.08
CA PHE A 103 -37.15 44.12 13.84
C PHE A 103 -37.43 42.61 13.76
N GLY A 104 -38.68 42.29 13.40
CA GLY A 104 -39.15 40.90 13.25
C GLY A 104 -38.58 40.32 11.94
N ARG A 105 -38.37 39.02 11.95
CA ARG A 105 -37.93 38.26 10.79
C ARG A 105 -38.92 38.22 9.61
N ASP A 106 -40.17 38.46 9.88
CA ASP A 106 -41.28 38.15 8.98
C ASP A 106 -41.66 39.36 8.08
N ASP A 107 -41.10 40.55 8.29
CA ASP A 107 -41.36 41.72 7.45
C ASP A 107 -40.32 41.90 6.34
N THR A 108 -40.49 41.14 5.29
CA THR A 108 -39.58 41.10 4.13
C THR A 108 -40.22 41.68 2.88
N ARG A 109 -40.93 42.81 3.02
CA ARG A 109 -41.49 43.58 1.90
C ARG A 109 -40.35 44.20 1.06
N GLU A 110 -40.63 44.52 -0.19
CA GLU A 110 -39.74 45.31 -1.04
C GLU A 110 -39.32 46.61 -0.33
N GLY A 111 -38.03 46.93 -0.38
CA GLY A 111 -37.43 48.05 0.36
C GLY A 111 -37.11 47.72 1.85
N SER A 112 -37.44 46.55 2.38
CA SER A 112 -36.97 46.12 3.71
C SER A 112 -35.46 45.84 3.66
N VAL A 113 -34.77 46.19 4.75
CA VAL A 113 -33.33 45.80 4.92
C VAL A 113 -33.29 44.53 5.74
N VAL A 114 -32.55 43.52 5.24
CA VAL A 114 -32.41 42.23 5.88
C VAL A 114 -30.95 41.92 6.21
N GLY A 115 -30.76 41.38 7.43
CA GLY A 115 -29.45 40.87 7.83
C GLY A 115 -29.46 39.32 7.88
N TYR A 116 -28.44 38.70 7.40
CA TYR A 116 -28.23 37.25 7.38
C TYR A 116 -26.74 36.87 7.31
N VAL A 117 -26.42 35.61 7.49
CA VAL A 117 -25.03 35.11 7.35
C VAL A 117 -24.93 34.29 6.07
N LYS A 118 -23.99 34.65 5.19
CA LYS A 118 -23.66 33.96 3.94
C LYS A 118 -22.23 33.44 3.99
N ARG A 119 -22.04 32.12 3.95
CA ARG A 119 -20.70 31.50 4.03
C ARG A 119 -19.87 32.04 5.21
N ASP A 120 -20.50 32.08 6.37
CA ASP A 120 -19.97 32.60 7.64
C ASP A 120 -19.67 34.12 7.67
N VAL A 121 -20.06 34.88 6.62
CA VAL A 121 -19.91 36.33 6.57
C VAL A 121 -21.27 37.00 6.84
N PRO A 122 -21.36 37.85 7.87
CA PRO A 122 -22.54 38.68 8.11
C PRO A 122 -22.82 39.61 6.92
N THR A 123 -23.99 39.52 6.36
CA THR A 123 -24.36 40.26 5.16
C THR A 123 -25.60 41.11 5.38
N LEU A 124 -25.58 42.35 4.93
CA LEU A 124 -26.72 43.25 4.93
C LEU A 124 -27.20 43.46 3.49
N ALA A 125 -28.49 43.42 3.26
CA ALA A 125 -29.05 43.58 1.92
C ALA A 125 -30.42 44.25 1.90
N VAL A 126 -30.81 44.81 0.77
CA VAL A 126 -32.18 45.40 0.54
C VAL A 126 -33.01 44.37 -0.23
N VAL A 127 -34.25 44.19 0.20
CA VAL A 127 -35.23 43.36 -0.52
C VAL A 127 -35.68 44.06 -1.79
N THR A 128 -35.47 43.45 -2.93
CA THR A 128 -35.72 44.03 -4.27
C THR A 128 -37.10 43.67 -4.86
N ALA A 129 -37.73 42.59 -4.33
CA ALA A 129 -39.04 42.16 -4.75
C ALA A 129 -39.68 41.26 -3.66
N PRO A 130 -40.99 41.05 -3.67
CA PRO A 130 -41.66 40.15 -2.77
C PRO A 130 -41.11 38.71 -2.83
N ALA A 131 -41.18 37.99 -1.69
CA ALA A 131 -40.69 36.63 -1.62
C ALA A 131 -41.44 35.68 -2.57
N TYR A 132 -40.70 34.86 -3.30
CA TYR A 132 -41.23 33.81 -4.18
C TYR A 132 -40.70 32.46 -3.76
N ARG A 133 -41.57 31.47 -3.56
CA ARG A 133 -41.19 30.11 -3.17
C ARG A 133 -40.22 30.04 -1.96
N ARG A 134 -40.46 30.87 -0.94
CA ARG A 134 -39.67 31.04 0.30
C ARG A 134 -38.28 31.65 0.08
N LYS A 135 -37.95 32.16 -1.11
CA LYS A 135 -36.75 32.94 -1.39
C LYS A 135 -37.08 34.40 -1.56
N ILE A 136 -36.24 35.26 -1.03
CA ILE A 136 -36.34 36.71 -1.07
C ILE A 136 -35.24 37.22 -2.01
N PRO A 137 -35.58 37.89 -3.11
CA PRO A 137 -34.61 38.57 -3.92
C PRO A 137 -34.02 39.76 -3.18
N VAL A 138 -32.71 39.88 -3.13
CA VAL A 138 -32.02 40.97 -2.41
C VAL A 138 -30.87 41.53 -3.20
N LEU A 139 -30.54 42.80 -2.97
CA LEU A 139 -29.36 43.50 -3.40
C LEU A 139 -28.46 43.67 -2.17
N THR A 140 -27.30 43.06 -2.18
CA THR A 140 -26.36 43.05 -1.07
C THR A 140 -25.53 44.31 -0.98
N HIS A 141 -24.90 44.57 0.16
CA HIS A 141 -24.08 45.77 0.40
C HIS A 141 -22.90 45.90 -0.58
N ASP A 142 -22.41 44.83 -1.15
CA ASP A 142 -21.38 44.81 -2.21
C ASP A 142 -21.95 44.95 -3.64
N GLY A 143 -23.24 45.14 -3.77
CA GLY A 143 -23.93 45.34 -5.07
C GLY A 143 -24.28 44.02 -5.78
N ALA A 144 -24.08 42.88 -5.16
CA ALA A 144 -24.46 41.61 -5.78
C ALA A 144 -25.97 41.36 -5.64
N VAL A 145 -26.56 40.76 -6.68
CA VAL A 145 -27.96 40.31 -6.64
C VAL A 145 -27.98 38.87 -6.15
N ASP A 146 -28.76 38.60 -5.09
CA ASP A 146 -28.87 37.25 -4.48
C ASP A 146 -30.33 36.90 -4.20
N ALA A 147 -30.57 35.62 -3.80
CA ALA A 147 -31.89 35.15 -3.41
C ALA A 147 -31.76 34.35 -2.11
N VAL A 148 -32.17 34.97 -1.01
CA VAL A 148 -32.02 34.44 0.36
C VAL A 148 -33.24 33.65 0.77
N GLU A 149 -33.07 32.48 1.39
CA GLU A 149 -34.16 31.74 1.97
C GLU A 149 -34.73 32.49 3.19
N LEU A 150 -36.03 32.59 3.30
CA LEU A 150 -36.72 33.28 4.42
C LEU A 150 -36.26 32.77 5.80
N LYS A 151 -35.99 31.46 5.90
CA LYS A 151 -35.50 30.86 7.16
C LYS A 151 -34.08 31.29 7.56
N SER A 152 -33.27 31.79 6.59
CA SER A 152 -31.89 32.23 6.80
C SER A 152 -31.77 33.71 7.15
N VAL A 153 -32.85 34.46 7.09
CA VAL A 153 -32.91 35.86 7.53
C VAL A 153 -32.85 35.92 9.05
N ASP A 154 -31.94 36.66 9.62
CA ASP A 154 -31.78 36.83 11.06
C ASP A 154 -32.66 37.95 11.60
N PHE A 155 -32.72 39.08 10.88
CA PHE A 155 -33.63 40.19 11.17
C PHE A 155 -34.05 40.89 9.89
N ALA A 156 -35.19 41.60 9.95
CA ALA A 156 -35.68 42.45 8.86
C ALA A 156 -36.14 43.79 9.46
N ALA A 157 -35.67 44.88 8.83
CA ALA A 157 -36.14 46.22 9.13
C ALA A 157 -37.13 46.63 8.02
N PRO A 158 -38.44 46.77 8.31
CA PRO A 158 -39.44 47.14 7.30
C PRO A 158 -39.27 48.57 6.81
N PRO A 159 -39.72 48.87 5.58
CA PRO A 159 -39.69 50.23 5.06
C PRO A 159 -40.57 51.13 5.94
N GLY A 160 -40.00 52.27 6.39
CA GLY A 160 -40.74 53.24 7.21
C GLY A 160 -40.86 52.89 8.69
N SER A 161 -40.22 51.86 9.21
CA SER A 161 -40.03 51.62 10.62
C SER A 161 -39.03 52.64 11.17
N SER A 162 -39.50 53.81 11.61
CA SER A 162 -38.63 54.81 12.22
C SER A 162 -39.17 55.27 13.56
N ILE A 163 -38.28 55.36 14.54
CA ILE A 163 -38.53 56.19 15.71
C ILE A 163 -38.14 57.65 15.44
N HIS A 164 -37.30 57.88 14.42
CA HIS A 164 -36.86 59.22 14.01
C HIS A 164 -36.67 59.32 12.45
N GLY A 165 -37.78 59.46 11.71
CA GLY A 165 -37.77 59.80 10.30
C GLY A 165 -38.03 58.64 9.28
N PRO A 166 -38.65 58.97 8.12
CA PRO A 166 -39.04 57.95 7.14
C PRO A 166 -37.87 57.63 6.20
N ILE A 167 -37.24 56.47 6.35
CA ILE A 167 -36.27 56.07 5.35
C ILE A 167 -36.61 54.66 4.90
N ALA A 168 -37.39 54.58 3.84
CA ALA A 168 -37.43 53.43 2.97
C ALA A 168 -36.12 53.48 2.14
N VAL A 169 -35.27 52.45 2.25
CA VAL A 169 -34.16 52.31 1.32
C VAL A 169 -34.76 51.89 -0.04
N PRO A 170 -34.55 52.65 -1.13
CA PRO A 170 -34.99 52.19 -2.45
C PRO A 170 -34.46 50.81 -2.78
N ALA A 171 -35.28 49.96 -3.39
CA ALA A 171 -34.91 48.59 -3.72
C ALA A 171 -33.68 48.48 -4.67
N THR A 172 -33.25 49.58 -5.26
CA THR A 172 -32.11 49.69 -6.15
C THR A 172 -30.91 50.38 -5.51
N ASP A 173 -31.00 50.85 -4.27
CA ASP A 173 -29.97 51.64 -3.61
C ASP A 173 -29.28 50.80 -2.52
N ASN A 174 -28.09 50.31 -2.83
CA ASN A 174 -27.26 49.58 -1.87
C ASN A 174 -26.23 50.49 -1.14
N ALA A 175 -26.09 51.76 -1.53
CA ALA A 175 -25.09 52.65 -0.95
C ALA A 175 -25.30 52.86 0.56
N ARG A 176 -26.56 52.97 0.99
CA ARG A 176 -26.93 53.14 2.40
C ARG A 176 -26.62 51.88 3.23
N VAL A 177 -26.86 50.69 2.65
CA VAL A 177 -26.55 49.40 3.24
C VAL A 177 -25.05 49.17 3.32
N ALA A 178 -24.33 49.59 2.28
CA ALA A 178 -22.85 49.55 2.22
C ALA A 178 -22.22 50.45 3.31
N ALA A 179 -22.74 51.64 3.56
CA ALA A 179 -22.29 52.55 4.60
C ALA A 179 -22.50 51.91 6.01
N CYS A 180 -23.66 51.30 6.26
CA CYS A 180 -23.93 50.59 7.51
C CYS A 180 -22.95 49.40 7.70
N HIS A 181 -22.67 48.67 6.62
CA HIS A 181 -21.74 47.56 6.66
C HIS A 181 -20.31 48.04 6.95
N ALA A 182 -19.88 49.11 6.29
CA ALA A 182 -18.57 49.70 6.51
C ALA A 182 -18.36 50.20 7.95
N TYR A 183 -19.39 50.81 8.53
CA TYR A 183 -19.35 51.18 9.94
C TYR A 183 -19.22 50.00 10.88
N ALA A 184 -20.10 48.99 10.72
CA ALA A 184 -20.08 47.80 11.56
C ALA A 184 -18.75 47.04 11.49
N THR A 185 -18.17 46.98 10.31
CA THR A 185 -16.85 46.30 10.10
C THR A 185 -15.72 47.08 10.76
N ARG A 186 -15.69 48.41 10.62
CA ARG A 186 -14.70 49.25 11.30
C ARG A 186 -14.82 49.15 12.83
N LEU A 187 -16.02 49.19 13.36
CA LEU A 187 -16.26 49.12 14.78
C LEU A 187 -15.68 47.84 15.45
N ILE A 188 -15.60 46.78 14.69
CA ILE A 188 -15.05 45.48 15.16
C ILE A 188 -13.54 45.43 14.93
N ALA A 189 -13.04 45.95 13.81
CA ALA A 189 -11.61 45.94 13.50
C ALA A 189 -10.78 46.78 14.46
N ASP A 190 -11.29 47.95 14.85
CA ASP A 190 -10.61 48.88 15.74
C ASP A 190 -10.43 48.36 17.19
N GLU A 191 -11.10 47.25 17.54
CA GLU A 191 -11.08 46.69 18.92
C GLU A 191 -10.29 45.36 19.04
N ASP A 192 -9.86 44.76 17.92
CA ASP A 192 -9.14 43.47 17.95
C ASP A 192 -7.70 43.56 18.46
N GLU A 193 -7.15 44.81 18.63
CA GLU A 193 -5.81 45.04 19.15
C GLU A 193 -5.75 45.14 20.71
N GLY A 194 -6.86 44.97 21.40
CA GLY A 194 -6.94 45.08 22.85
C GLY A 194 -6.70 43.82 23.64
N ILE A 195 -6.09 44.00 24.85
CA ILE A 195 -5.83 42.92 25.84
C ILE A 195 -7.01 41.92 25.96
N ALA A 196 -6.75 40.66 25.89
CA ALA A 196 -7.73 39.58 25.95
C ALA A 196 -8.73 39.77 27.11
N GLY A 197 -10.01 40.01 26.78
CA GLY A 197 -11.10 40.10 27.71
C GLY A 197 -11.62 41.53 28.04
N THR A 198 -11.06 42.61 27.42
CA THR A 198 -11.54 44.00 27.64
C THR A 198 -12.27 44.60 26.45
N GLY A 199 -12.15 44.04 25.26
CA GLY A 199 -12.78 44.54 24.03
C GLY A 199 -14.33 44.62 24.07
N LEU A 200 -14.90 45.30 23.07
CA LEU A 200 -16.34 45.54 22.96
C LEU A 200 -17.15 44.23 23.00
N ALA A 201 -16.65 43.18 22.29
CA ALA A 201 -17.33 41.89 22.29
C ALA A 201 -17.39 41.24 23.68
N ALA A 202 -16.32 41.36 24.46
CA ALA A 202 -16.26 40.85 25.83
C ALA A 202 -17.16 41.64 26.78
N ARG A 203 -17.24 42.97 26.61
CA ARG A 203 -18.19 43.80 27.39
C ARG A 203 -19.64 43.50 27.03
N ALA A 204 -19.96 43.45 25.75
CA ALA A 204 -21.27 43.05 25.25
C ALA A 204 -21.72 41.67 25.75
N TRP A 205 -20.81 40.72 25.74
CA TRP A 205 -21.02 39.36 26.22
C TRP A 205 -21.35 39.34 27.73
N ARG A 206 -20.61 40.06 28.55
CA ARG A 206 -20.89 40.17 30.00
C ARG A 206 -22.25 40.76 30.28
N ARG A 207 -22.68 41.80 29.52
CA ARG A 207 -24.01 42.40 29.63
C ARG A 207 -25.07 41.43 29.13
N ALA A 208 -24.80 40.69 28.04
CA ALA A 208 -25.72 39.65 27.56
C ALA A 208 -25.89 38.51 28.55
N LEU A 209 -24.82 38.07 29.22
CA LEU A 209 -24.90 37.10 30.33
C LEU A 209 -25.80 37.56 31.48
N ALA A 210 -25.72 38.86 31.81
CA ALA A 210 -26.55 39.44 32.90
C ALA A 210 -28.03 39.51 32.50
N LEU A 211 -28.36 39.67 31.21
CA LEU A 211 -29.73 39.73 30.70
C LEU A 211 -30.33 38.34 30.40
N ALA A 212 -29.54 37.37 30.10
CA ALA A 212 -29.99 36.03 29.74
C ALA A 212 -30.44 35.23 30.96
N VAL A 213 -31.73 34.89 30.99
CA VAL A 213 -32.31 34.08 32.06
C VAL A 213 -32.01 32.60 31.81
N PRO A 214 -31.66 31.81 32.84
CA PRO A 214 -31.46 30.37 32.69
C PRO A 214 -32.70 29.69 32.11
N ASN A 215 -32.53 28.92 31.03
CA ASN A 215 -33.59 28.13 30.44
C ASN A 215 -33.84 26.89 31.34
N GLY A 216 -34.97 26.78 32.02
CA GLY A 216 -35.26 25.73 32.99
C GLY A 216 -35.36 24.31 32.43
N ARG A 217 -34.85 24.01 31.25
CA ARG A 217 -34.85 22.68 30.61
C ARG A 217 -33.49 22.17 30.13
N ASP A 218 -32.51 23.05 29.96
CA ASP A 218 -31.11 22.70 29.56
C ASP A 218 -30.18 23.67 30.26
N ASP A 219 -28.93 23.27 30.48
CA ASP A 219 -27.92 24.08 31.14
C ASP A 219 -27.49 25.34 30.34
N GLY A 220 -28.26 25.73 29.32
CA GLY A 220 -27.99 26.85 28.46
C GLY A 220 -28.81 28.10 28.75
N LEU A 221 -28.25 29.29 28.44
CA LEU A 221 -28.91 30.58 28.60
C LEU A 221 -29.92 30.86 27.46
N ALA A 222 -30.99 31.59 27.77
CA ALA A 222 -32.01 31.95 26.79
C ALA A 222 -31.42 32.84 25.70
N PRO A 223 -31.73 32.60 24.40
CA PRO A 223 -31.24 33.42 23.32
C PRO A 223 -31.91 34.78 23.27
N LEU A 224 -31.11 35.83 23.12
CA LEU A 224 -31.53 37.23 22.96
C LEU A 224 -31.91 37.51 21.51
N ASP A 225 -32.87 38.38 21.29
CA ASP A 225 -33.13 38.93 19.96
C ASP A 225 -32.13 40.03 19.63
N ILE A 226 -32.11 40.45 18.34
CA ILE A 226 -31.12 41.41 17.85
C ILE A 226 -31.21 42.77 18.51
N THR A 227 -32.38 43.17 18.95
CA THR A 227 -32.62 44.46 19.63
C THR A 227 -32.05 44.41 21.06
N GLN A 228 -32.28 43.30 21.77
CA GLN A 228 -31.70 43.05 23.09
C GLN A 228 -30.17 43.01 23.02
N LEU A 229 -29.66 42.34 22.01
CA LEU A 229 -28.22 42.26 21.79
C LEU A 229 -27.63 43.62 21.45
N SER A 230 -28.29 44.40 20.60
CA SER A 230 -27.89 45.77 20.29
C SER A 230 -27.80 46.66 21.54
N ALA A 231 -28.72 46.51 22.48
CA ALA A 231 -28.66 47.22 23.75
C ALA A 231 -27.47 46.79 24.62
N CYS A 232 -26.99 45.55 24.48
CA CYS A 232 -25.78 45.11 25.17
C CYS A 232 -24.50 45.69 24.57
N VAL A 233 -24.47 45.97 23.26
CA VAL A 233 -23.33 46.54 22.57
C VAL A 233 -23.30 48.07 22.79
N PHE A 234 -24.43 48.77 22.65
CA PHE A 234 -24.55 50.22 22.68
C PHE A 234 -25.19 50.71 23.97
N ASP A 235 -24.61 50.41 25.12
CA ASP A 235 -25.10 50.91 26.39
C ASP A 235 -24.75 52.37 26.58
N GLN A 236 -25.80 53.23 26.77
CA GLN A 236 -25.61 54.69 26.86
C GLN A 236 -24.81 55.13 28.08
N ASN A 237 -24.81 54.30 29.13
CA ASN A 237 -24.10 54.71 30.36
C ASN A 237 -22.62 54.32 30.33
N ASP A 238 -22.29 53.24 29.67
CA ASP A 238 -20.92 52.70 29.65
C ASP A 238 -20.16 53.00 28.35
N GLU A 239 -20.89 53.33 27.26
CA GLU A 239 -20.28 53.51 25.92
C GLU A 239 -20.85 54.79 25.20
N PRO A 240 -20.69 55.99 25.76
CA PRO A 240 -21.27 57.20 25.15
C PRO A 240 -20.69 57.49 23.78
N GLU A 241 -19.40 57.26 23.56
CA GLU A 241 -18.72 57.53 22.27
C GLU A 241 -19.25 56.60 21.17
N LEU A 242 -19.53 55.34 21.49
CA LEU A 242 -20.16 54.39 20.54
C LEU A 242 -21.60 54.81 20.20
N HIS A 243 -22.27 55.42 21.15
CA HIS A 243 -23.64 55.94 20.94
C HIS A 243 -23.66 57.13 19.99
N GLU A 244 -22.72 58.04 20.16
CA GLU A 244 -22.56 59.19 19.29
C GLU A 244 -22.06 58.80 17.88
N SER A 245 -21.08 57.92 17.77
CA SER A 245 -20.55 57.41 16.49
C SER A 245 -21.59 56.63 15.68
N SER A 246 -22.45 55.87 16.35
CA SER A 246 -23.55 55.15 15.70
C SER A 246 -24.66 56.07 15.18
N GLN A 247 -24.90 57.20 15.87
CA GLN A 247 -25.82 58.23 15.41
C GLN A 247 -25.23 58.96 14.17
N ALA A 248 -23.97 59.37 14.24
CA ALA A 248 -23.31 60.05 13.12
C ALA A 248 -23.27 59.11 11.85
N ALA A 249 -23.00 57.81 12.03
CA ALA A 249 -23.04 56.85 10.94
C ALA A 249 -24.45 56.64 10.34
N ALA A 250 -25.50 56.73 11.16
CA ALA A 250 -26.87 56.64 10.71
C ALA A 250 -27.27 57.91 9.93
N ASP A 251 -26.85 59.08 10.38
CA ASP A 251 -27.11 60.37 9.70
C ASP A 251 -26.36 60.41 8.35
N ASP A 252 -25.10 60.00 8.26
CA ASP A 252 -24.28 59.92 7.06
C ASP A 252 -24.86 58.96 6.01
N ALA A 253 -25.28 57.77 6.48
CA ALA A 253 -25.91 56.76 5.62
C ALA A 253 -27.37 57.07 5.29
N ASN A 254 -27.99 58.08 5.92
CA ASN A 254 -29.42 58.41 5.84
C ASN A 254 -30.31 57.18 6.12
N VAL A 255 -30.06 56.50 7.23
CA VAL A 255 -30.79 55.33 7.73
C VAL A 255 -31.12 55.49 9.20
N SER A 256 -31.96 54.59 9.75
CA SER A 256 -32.26 54.61 11.16
C SER A 256 -31.04 54.17 12.01
N VAL A 257 -30.77 54.92 13.08
CA VAL A 257 -29.68 54.54 14.04
C VAL A 257 -29.91 53.14 14.65
N SER A 258 -31.15 52.72 14.81
CA SER A 258 -31.48 51.38 15.25
C SER A 258 -31.04 50.31 14.27
N LEU A 259 -31.11 50.56 12.96
CA LEU A 259 -30.61 49.62 11.94
C LEU A 259 -29.08 49.50 12.01
N VAL A 260 -28.37 50.64 12.12
CA VAL A 260 -26.90 50.63 12.27
C VAL A 260 -26.47 49.82 13.49
N ARG A 261 -27.11 50.07 14.64
CA ARG A 261 -26.79 49.39 15.90
C ARG A 261 -27.14 47.90 15.87
N CYS A 262 -28.34 47.54 15.35
CA CYS A 262 -28.74 46.13 15.23
C CYS A 262 -27.83 45.35 14.29
N TYR A 263 -27.42 45.97 13.17
CA TYR A 263 -26.52 45.33 12.26
C TYR A 263 -25.09 45.19 12.83
N ALA A 264 -24.55 46.21 13.49
CA ALA A 264 -23.29 46.13 14.18
C ALA A 264 -23.26 44.99 15.28
N ALA A 265 -24.34 44.90 16.05
CA ALA A 265 -24.52 43.82 17.03
C ALA A 265 -24.61 42.44 16.35
N HIS A 266 -25.25 42.35 15.20
CA HIS A 266 -25.32 41.13 14.39
C HIS A 266 -23.93 40.71 13.86
N VAL A 267 -23.15 41.65 13.36
CA VAL A 267 -21.77 41.39 12.86
C VAL A 267 -20.90 40.90 14.04
N LEU A 268 -20.92 41.62 15.16
CA LEU A 268 -20.18 41.27 16.37
C LEU A 268 -20.52 39.86 16.88
N ALA A 269 -21.78 39.55 17.07
CA ALA A 269 -22.19 38.25 17.61
C ALA A 269 -22.01 37.09 16.60
N SER A 270 -22.06 37.38 15.29
CA SER A 270 -21.81 36.38 14.26
C SER A 270 -20.33 36.12 14.08
N GLY A 271 -19.47 37.12 14.32
CA GLY A 271 -17.99 37.01 14.26
C GLY A 271 -17.41 36.36 15.52
N ASP A 272 -17.98 36.63 16.70
CA ASP A 272 -17.47 36.08 17.97
C ASP A 272 -18.21 34.82 18.39
N MET A 273 -17.97 33.71 17.69
CA MET A 273 -18.58 32.42 18.03
C MET A 273 -18.08 31.81 19.35
N ALA A 274 -17.02 32.32 19.90
CA ALA A 274 -16.52 31.88 21.21
C ALA A 274 -17.45 32.34 22.32
N ARG A 275 -17.97 33.58 22.23
CA ARG A 275 -18.83 34.20 23.26
C ARG A 275 -20.29 34.06 22.97
N PHE A 276 -20.71 33.96 21.69
CA PHE A 276 -22.10 33.87 21.28
C PHE A 276 -22.34 32.62 20.41
N ARG A 277 -23.42 31.92 20.70
CA ARG A 277 -23.97 30.86 19.84
C ARG A 277 -25.20 31.34 19.10
N ARG A 278 -25.29 31.04 17.85
CA ARG A 278 -26.45 31.36 17.02
C ARG A 278 -27.62 30.44 17.43
N GLY A 279 -28.69 31.03 17.86
CA GLY A 279 -29.98 30.38 18.12
C GLY A 279 -30.86 30.36 16.88
N GLY A 280 -31.92 29.58 16.89
CA GLY A 280 -32.89 29.60 15.80
C GLY A 280 -33.59 30.97 15.68
N LYS A 281 -34.01 31.33 14.46
CA LYS A 281 -34.81 32.55 14.17
C LYS A 281 -34.10 33.89 14.44
N GLY A 282 -32.80 33.99 14.10
CA GLY A 282 -32.03 35.23 14.22
C GLY A 282 -31.77 35.68 15.67
N ARG A 283 -31.75 34.77 16.59
CA ARG A 283 -31.42 35.02 18.00
C ARG A 283 -30.00 34.54 18.30
N PHE A 284 -29.35 35.19 19.25
CA PHE A 284 -28.03 34.86 19.73
C PHE A 284 -28.07 34.59 21.24
N ALA A 285 -27.52 33.46 21.68
CA ALA A 285 -27.40 33.14 23.09
C ALA A 285 -25.97 33.38 23.54
N PRO A 286 -25.70 34.14 24.59
CA PRO A 286 -24.37 34.19 25.18
C PRO A 286 -24.01 32.79 25.72
N ARG A 287 -22.76 32.38 25.52
CA ARG A 287 -22.21 31.18 26.16
C ARG A 287 -21.87 31.48 27.61
N THR A 288 -22.05 30.51 28.48
CA THR A 288 -21.54 30.62 29.86
C THR A 288 -19.99 30.71 29.80
N GLN A 289 -19.39 31.15 30.90
CA GLN A 289 -17.93 31.21 30.96
C GLN A 289 -17.27 29.82 30.69
N LEU A 290 -17.83 28.76 31.25
CA LEU A 290 -17.36 27.39 31.04
C LEU A 290 -17.51 26.94 29.57
N GLU A 291 -18.65 27.24 28.94
CA GLU A 291 -18.84 26.96 27.50
C GLU A 291 -17.89 27.76 26.61
N ASN A 292 -17.60 29.02 26.98
CA ASN A 292 -16.64 29.85 26.24
C ASN A 292 -15.22 29.32 26.35
N GLU A 293 -14.78 28.95 27.57
CA GLU A 293 -13.47 28.34 27.80
C GLU A 293 -13.30 26.99 27.06
N SER A 294 -14.36 26.17 27.05
CA SER A 294 -14.39 24.92 26.30
C SER A 294 -14.28 25.17 24.79
N PHE A 295 -15.09 26.08 24.27
CA PHE A 295 -15.05 26.43 22.85
C PHE A 295 -13.70 27.01 22.42
N ALA A 296 -13.11 27.87 23.24
CA ALA A 296 -11.78 28.45 22.96
C ALA A 296 -10.69 27.37 22.92
N ARG A 297 -10.77 26.38 23.82
CA ARG A 297 -9.85 25.24 23.83
C ARG A 297 -10.06 24.37 22.60
N ASP A 298 -11.33 23.96 22.31
CA ASP A 298 -11.66 23.13 21.14
C ASP A 298 -11.24 23.82 19.82
N PHE A 299 -11.41 25.14 19.76
CA PHE A 299 -11.01 25.96 18.61
C PHE A 299 -9.48 26.03 18.45
N ALA A 300 -8.77 26.20 19.58
CA ALA A 300 -7.30 26.20 19.56
C ALA A 300 -6.73 24.82 19.17
N GLU A 301 -7.32 23.73 19.68
CA GLU A 301 -6.97 22.36 19.29
C GLU A 301 -7.22 22.12 17.78
N GLN A 302 -8.36 22.57 17.28
CA GLN A 302 -8.69 22.47 15.86
C GLN A 302 -7.73 23.31 15.00
N ALA A 303 -7.41 24.53 15.40
CA ALA A 303 -6.47 25.39 14.69
C ALA A 303 -5.04 24.81 14.69
N ALA A 304 -4.61 24.20 15.80
CA ALA A 304 -3.34 23.48 15.87
C ALA A 304 -3.32 22.27 14.93
N ALA A 305 -4.39 21.48 14.92
CA ALA A 305 -4.53 20.33 14.02
C ALA A 305 -4.56 20.75 12.54
N ASP A 306 -5.21 21.87 12.22
CA ASP A 306 -5.25 22.44 10.88
C ASP A 306 -3.86 22.93 10.45
N SER A 307 -3.12 23.58 11.37
CA SER A 307 -1.73 24.02 11.11
C SER A 307 -0.78 22.86 10.87
N GLU A 308 -0.88 21.79 11.68
CA GLU A 308 -0.09 20.58 11.47
C GLU A 308 -0.43 19.90 10.13
N ARG A 309 -1.72 19.92 9.76
CA ARG A 309 -2.17 19.40 8.47
C ARG A 309 -1.61 20.21 7.31
N ASP A 310 -1.57 21.52 7.41
CA ASP A 310 -1.04 22.40 6.39
C ASP A 310 0.49 22.27 6.28
N ALA A 311 1.19 22.12 7.40
CA ALA A 311 2.64 21.83 7.42
C ALA A 311 2.96 20.46 6.78
N ALA A 312 2.14 19.43 7.04
CA ALA A 312 2.28 18.14 6.39
C ALA A 312 2.09 18.23 4.87
N TRP A 313 1.14 19.04 4.42
CA TRP A 313 0.91 19.34 3.02
C TRP A 313 2.09 20.04 2.37
N ASP A 314 2.66 21.04 3.01
CA ASP A 314 3.81 21.78 2.49
C ASP A 314 5.01 20.85 2.30
N ARG A 315 5.30 19.97 3.25
CA ARG A 315 6.35 18.95 3.11
C ARG A 315 6.14 18.02 1.91
N VAL A 316 4.93 17.53 1.72
CA VAL A 316 4.59 16.65 0.57
C VAL A 316 4.72 17.42 -0.75
N ARG A 317 4.22 18.65 -0.80
CA ARG A 317 4.33 19.50 -1.98
C ARG A 317 5.77 19.79 -2.35
N ASP A 318 6.61 20.11 -1.36
CA ASP A 318 8.03 20.39 -1.57
C ASP A 318 8.76 19.14 -2.10
N ALA A 319 8.43 17.97 -1.58
CA ALA A 319 8.96 16.70 -2.10
C ALA A 319 8.49 16.40 -3.54
N ILE A 320 7.24 16.69 -3.89
CA ILE A 320 6.72 16.54 -5.26
C ILE A 320 7.47 17.47 -6.23
N ASN A 321 7.76 18.69 -5.80
CA ASN A 321 8.40 19.72 -6.64
C ASN A 321 9.93 19.65 -6.65
N ALA A 322 10.54 18.83 -5.81
CA ALA A 322 12.00 18.64 -5.79
C ALA A 322 12.49 18.07 -7.13
N SER A 323 13.69 18.47 -7.55
CA SER A 323 14.32 17.90 -8.75
C SER A 323 14.59 16.40 -8.54
N PRO A 324 14.71 15.57 -9.58
CA PRO A 324 15.01 14.15 -9.45
C PRO A 324 16.22 13.84 -8.57
N GLU A 325 17.26 14.70 -8.63
CA GLU A 325 18.49 14.57 -7.87
C GLU A 325 18.36 14.98 -6.40
N SER A 326 17.38 15.84 -6.07
CA SER A 326 17.09 16.32 -4.72
C SER A 326 15.84 15.70 -4.10
N LYS A 327 15.31 14.62 -4.69
CA LYS A 327 14.20 13.88 -4.08
C LYS A 327 14.59 13.38 -2.69
N PRO A 328 13.71 13.52 -1.70
CA PRO A 328 14.00 12.99 -0.36
C PRO A 328 14.15 11.46 -0.42
N PRO A 329 14.98 10.88 0.47
CA PRO A 329 15.09 9.43 0.57
C PRO A 329 13.76 8.80 0.96
N HIS A 330 13.59 7.54 0.62
CA HIS A 330 12.36 6.76 0.82
C HIS A 330 11.81 6.79 2.27
N ASP A 331 12.68 6.89 3.27
CA ASP A 331 12.37 6.94 4.70
C ASP A 331 12.14 8.36 5.26
N HIS A 332 12.25 9.39 4.42
CA HIS A 332 12.12 10.80 4.82
C HIS A 332 10.82 11.12 5.59
N PHE A 333 9.75 10.39 5.29
CA PHE A 333 8.45 10.57 5.91
C PHE A 333 8.17 9.62 7.09
N LEU A 334 9.16 8.84 7.52
CA LEU A 334 9.04 7.89 8.65
C LEU A 334 9.59 8.49 9.94
N ASP A 335 9.04 9.62 10.38
CA ASP A 335 9.53 10.43 11.48
C ASP A 335 8.59 10.54 12.69
N GLY A 336 7.48 9.79 12.67
CA GLY A 336 6.47 9.80 13.74
C GLY A 336 5.54 11.01 13.72
N THR A 337 5.61 11.87 12.70
CA THR A 337 4.80 13.09 12.60
C THR A 337 3.43 12.86 11.95
N VAL A 338 2.57 13.89 11.98
CA VAL A 338 1.30 13.92 11.23
C VAL A 338 1.54 13.71 9.74
N THR A 339 2.69 14.12 9.20
CA THR A 339 3.05 13.87 7.80
C THR A 339 3.15 12.38 7.51
N GLN A 340 3.80 11.59 8.37
CA GLN A 340 3.87 10.13 8.23
C GLN A 340 2.47 9.52 8.17
N LEU A 341 1.60 9.84 9.12
CA LEU A 341 0.24 9.30 9.16
C LEU A 341 -0.56 9.61 7.88
N ARG A 342 -0.34 10.79 7.29
CA ARG A 342 -0.99 11.17 6.02
C ARG A 342 -0.40 10.45 4.82
N VAL A 343 0.90 10.24 4.79
CA VAL A 343 1.56 9.46 3.74
C VAL A 343 1.13 7.99 3.83
N GLU A 344 1.07 7.41 5.03
CA GLU A 344 0.54 6.06 5.25
C GLU A 344 -0.95 5.93 4.83
N ALA A 345 -1.76 6.97 5.09
CA ALA A 345 -3.14 7.02 4.60
C ALA A 345 -3.20 7.06 3.07
N LEU A 346 -2.27 7.76 2.41
CA LEU A 346 -2.17 7.80 0.96
C LEU A 346 -1.71 6.44 0.40
N GLU A 347 -0.77 5.76 1.06
CA GLU A 347 -0.35 4.40 0.71
C GLU A 347 -1.52 3.41 0.83
N ALA A 348 -2.24 3.42 1.96
CA ALA A 348 -3.43 2.59 2.14
C ALA A 348 -4.51 2.89 1.08
N TYR A 349 -4.65 4.16 0.67
CA TYR A 349 -5.57 4.56 -0.39
C TYR A 349 -5.13 4.02 -1.76
N ALA A 350 -3.85 4.05 -2.07
CA ALA A 350 -3.28 3.51 -3.30
C ALA A 350 -3.45 1.98 -3.42
N LEU A 351 -3.46 1.27 -2.28
CA LEU A 351 -3.65 -0.19 -2.22
C LEU A 351 -5.09 -0.65 -2.50
N GLY A 352 -6.05 0.26 -2.44
CA GLY A 352 -7.44 0.00 -2.81
C GLY A 352 -8.40 -0.29 -1.65
N ASP A 353 -9.67 -0.58 -2.01
CA ASP A 353 -10.71 -0.90 -1.03
C ASP A 353 -10.35 -2.19 -0.26
N GLY A 354 -10.50 -2.17 1.05
CA GLY A 354 -10.16 -3.28 1.95
C GLY A 354 -8.85 -3.09 2.71
N MET A 355 -7.96 -2.24 2.23
CA MET A 355 -6.68 -1.92 2.89
C MET A 355 -6.72 -0.59 3.65
N ARG A 356 -7.84 0.13 3.61
CA ARG A 356 -7.99 1.47 4.19
C ARG A 356 -9.22 1.60 5.09
N THR A 357 -9.08 2.36 6.15
CA THR A 357 -10.18 2.81 7.00
C THR A 357 -10.86 4.04 6.38
N SER A 358 -12.08 4.37 6.85
CA SER A 358 -12.77 5.60 6.42
C SER A 358 -11.99 6.87 6.74
N ALA A 359 -11.24 6.90 7.85
CA ALA A 359 -10.38 8.02 8.23
C ALA A 359 -9.18 8.17 7.28
N GLN A 360 -8.50 7.08 6.96
CA GLN A 360 -7.40 7.06 5.98
C GLN A 360 -7.87 7.49 4.60
N LYS A 361 -9.06 7.03 4.18
CA LYS A 361 -9.67 7.47 2.93
C LYS A 361 -9.85 8.98 2.90
N ALA A 362 -10.48 9.56 3.93
CA ALA A 362 -10.72 10.99 4.00
C ALA A 362 -9.40 11.81 4.02
N ALA A 363 -8.39 11.33 4.76
CA ALA A 363 -7.08 11.98 4.82
C ALA A 363 -6.34 11.96 3.47
N ALA A 364 -6.42 10.85 2.75
CA ALA A 364 -5.82 10.72 1.42
C ALA A 364 -6.54 11.59 0.37
N GLU A 365 -7.88 11.61 0.40
CA GLU A 365 -8.69 12.44 -0.49
C GLU A 365 -8.45 13.94 -0.25
N ASP A 366 -8.32 14.37 1.01
CA ASP A 366 -7.93 15.75 1.37
C ASP A 366 -6.55 16.10 0.81
N LEU A 367 -5.55 15.22 1.00
CA LEU A 367 -4.21 15.42 0.48
C LEU A 367 -4.18 15.53 -1.05
N LEU A 368 -4.83 14.61 -1.76
CA LEU A 368 -4.93 14.63 -3.22
C LEU A 368 -5.63 15.89 -3.73
N GLY A 369 -6.73 16.30 -3.07
CA GLY A 369 -7.46 17.51 -3.41
C GLY A 369 -6.60 18.78 -3.27
N ARG A 370 -5.78 18.89 -2.24
CA ARG A 370 -4.84 19.99 -2.01
C ARG A 370 -3.70 19.98 -3.04
N CYS A 371 -3.27 18.81 -3.51
CA CYS A 371 -2.33 18.65 -4.62
C CYS A 371 -2.94 19.03 -5.98
N GLY A 372 -4.23 19.35 -6.06
CA GLY A 372 -4.92 19.58 -7.32
C GLY A 372 -5.08 18.34 -8.20
N LEU A 373 -4.89 17.15 -7.61
CA LEU A 373 -4.98 15.87 -8.30
C LEU A 373 -6.43 15.33 -8.28
N LYS A 374 -6.76 14.53 -9.26
CA LYS A 374 -8.05 13.81 -9.24
C LYS A 374 -8.08 12.82 -8.09
N ILE A 375 -9.20 12.73 -7.38
CA ILE A 375 -9.40 11.76 -6.32
C ILE A 375 -9.50 10.36 -6.97
N GLY A 376 -8.56 9.46 -6.62
CA GLY A 376 -8.50 8.11 -7.15
C GLY A 376 -7.19 7.39 -6.80
N GLU A 377 -7.23 6.06 -6.78
CA GLU A 377 -6.08 5.20 -6.44
C GLU A 377 -4.88 5.46 -7.37
N ARG A 378 -5.14 5.68 -8.66
CA ARG A 378 -4.08 6.02 -9.62
C ARG A 378 -3.34 7.29 -9.25
N SER A 379 -4.07 8.35 -8.88
CA SER A 379 -3.46 9.63 -8.49
C SER A 379 -2.70 9.52 -7.17
N ALA A 380 -3.13 8.64 -6.26
CA ALA A 380 -2.38 8.36 -5.03
C ALA A 380 -1.03 7.71 -5.34
N ILE A 381 -0.99 6.71 -6.23
CA ILE A 381 0.25 6.09 -6.70
C ILE A 381 1.15 7.15 -7.37
N ASP A 382 0.61 7.95 -8.28
CA ASP A 382 1.35 9.01 -8.96
C ASP A 382 1.95 10.02 -7.98
N CYS A 383 1.21 10.37 -6.93
CA CYS A 383 1.67 11.26 -5.86
C CYS A 383 2.82 10.63 -5.06
N LEU A 384 2.69 9.37 -4.65
CA LEU A 384 3.72 8.64 -3.90
C LEU A 384 5.03 8.50 -4.70
N VAL A 385 4.93 8.26 -6.00
CA VAL A 385 6.10 8.22 -6.90
C VAL A 385 6.69 9.62 -7.06
N ALA A 386 5.86 10.66 -7.29
CA ALA A 386 6.33 12.03 -7.48
C ALA A 386 7.06 12.58 -6.25
N MET A 387 6.65 12.20 -5.04
CA MET A 387 7.31 12.63 -3.80
C MET A 387 8.53 11.76 -3.41
N GLY A 388 8.88 10.74 -4.19
CA GLY A 388 10.00 9.84 -3.93
C GLY A 388 9.73 8.76 -2.87
N ARG A 389 8.50 8.65 -2.37
CA ARG A 389 8.12 7.61 -1.41
C ARG A 389 8.07 6.22 -2.03
N TRP A 390 7.57 6.09 -3.25
CA TRP A 390 7.59 4.88 -4.06
C TRP A 390 8.46 5.09 -5.30
N ARG A 391 9.25 4.07 -5.66
CA ARG A 391 10.12 4.11 -6.85
C ARG A 391 9.34 3.94 -8.15
N GLY A 392 8.15 3.32 -8.10
CA GLY A 392 7.30 3.10 -9.25
C GLY A 392 6.08 2.25 -8.92
N TYR A 393 5.39 1.77 -9.96
CA TYR A 393 4.17 0.96 -9.79
C TYR A 393 4.42 -0.47 -9.30
N GLU A 394 5.63 -0.99 -9.45
CA GLU A 394 6.07 -2.29 -8.94
C GLU A 394 6.01 -2.36 -7.41
N GLU A 395 6.15 -1.22 -6.74
CA GLU A 395 6.05 -1.10 -5.29
C GLU A 395 4.67 -1.51 -4.75
N LEU A 396 3.64 -1.33 -5.59
CA LEU A 396 2.26 -1.66 -5.23
C LEU A 396 2.09 -3.13 -4.82
N ALA A 397 2.77 -4.04 -5.50
CA ALA A 397 2.69 -5.46 -5.18
C ALA A 397 3.28 -5.75 -3.79
N PHE A 398 4.48 -5.22 -3.49
CA PHE A 398 5.15 -5.45 -2.21
C PHE A 398 4.40 -4.81 -1.04
N ALA A 399 3.88 -3.59 -1.23
CA ALA A 399 3.07 -2.90 -0.23
C ALA A 399 1.73 -3.62 0.05
N ARG A 400 1.07 -4.15 -0.99
CA ARG A 400 -0.21 -4.88 -0.86
C ARG A 400 -0.10 -6.15 -0.04
N TYR A 401 1.03 -6.85 -0.15
CA TYR A 401 1.29 -8.08 0.59
C TYR A 401 2.16 -7.86 1.83
N GLU A 402 2.36 -6.60 2.24
CA GLU A 402 3.13 -6.21 3.43
C GLU A 402 4.52 -6.86 3.49
N ILE A 403 5.20 -6.97 2.34
CA ILE A 403 6.51 -7.60 2.24
C ILE A 403 7.57 -6.69 2.89
N PRO A 404 8.31 -7.15 3.92
CA PRO A 404 9.34 -6.37 4.59
C PRO A 404 10.46 -5.99 3.62
N ARG A 405 10.79 -4.70 3.53
CA ARG A 405 11.82 -4.18 2.61
C ARG A 405 13.06 -3.67 3.34
N VAL A 406 12.90 -3.29 4.59
CA VAL A 406 13.96 -2.78 5.46
C VAL A 406 14.13 -3.75 6.62
N PHE A 407 15.36 -3.96 7.04
CA PHE A 407 15.64 -4.76 8.23
C PHE A 407 15.47 -3.92 9.49
N PRO A 408 14.96 -4.50 10.59
CA PRO A 408 14.97 -3.87 11.91
C PRO A 408 16.39 -3.51 12.36
N ARG A 409 16.51 -2.45 13.16
CA ARG A 409 17.83 -1.94 13.62
C ARG A 409 18.61 -2.96 14.44
N ASP A 410 17.94 -3.75 15.25
CA ASP A 410 18.54 -4.81 16.07
C ASP A 410 19.06 -5.97 15.23
N ALA A 411 18.36 -6.35 14.15
CA ALA A 411 18.87 -7.34 13.19
C ALA A 411 20.09 -6.82 12.42
N LEU A 412 20.10 -5.55 12.02
CA LEU A 412 21.26 -4.92 11.39
C LEU A 412 22.45 -4.80 12.35
N ALA A 413 22.22 -4.48 13.63
CA ALA A 413 23.26 -4.42 14.63
C ALA A 413 23.89 -5.81 14.86
N GLN A 414 23.04 -6.86 15.00
CA GLN A 414 23.54 -8.23 15.11
C GLN A 414 24.36 -8.67 13.89
N ALA A 415 23.95 -8.28 12.70
CA ALA A 415 24.69 -8.54 11.47
C ALA A 415 26.06 -7.86 11.46
N ALA A 416 26.14 -6.61 11.89
CA ALA A 416 27.38 -5.86 12.00
C ALA A 416 28.32 -6.48 13.05
N ASP A 417 27.77 -6.86 14.21
CA ASP A 417 28.56 -7.55 15.28
C ASP A 417 29.11 -8.89 14.79
N ALA A 418 28.33 -9.71 14.09
CA ALA A 418 28.78 -10.97 13.52
C ALA A 418 29.89 -10.79 12.47
N SER A 419 29.87 -9.71 11.71
CA SER A 419 30.89 -9.37 10.73
C SER A 419 32.18 -8.87 11.39
N ALA A 420 32.07 -8.08 12.46
CA ALA A 420 33.21 -7.52 13.18
C ALA A 420 33.90 -8.53 14.09
N ALA A 421 33.12 -9.38 14.76
CA ALA A 421 33.61 -10.39 15.69
C ALA A 421 32.80 -11.68 15.54
N PRO A 422 33.21 -12.61 14.66
CA PRO A 422 32.49 -13.85 14.43
C PRO A 422 32.25 -14.62 15.76
N PRO A 423 31.02 -15.08 16.04
CA PRO A 423 30.74 -15.86 17.24
C PRO A 423 31.55 -17.17 17.26
N ALA A 424 31.79 -17.77 18.42
CA ALA A 424 32.48 -19.04 18.52
C ALA A 424 31.72 -20.15 17.77
N ASP A 425 32.43 -21.04 17.07
CA ASP A 425 31.78 -22.15 16.37
C ASP A 425 31.56 -23.33 17.31
N VAL A 426 30.32 -23.57 17.71
CA VAL A 426 29.92 -24.65 18.58
C VAL A 426 30.16 -26.06 18.00
N ASP A 427 30.33 -26.14 16.69
CA ASP A 427 30.56 -27.38 15.96
C ASP A 427 32.01 -27.57 15.53
N GLU A 428 32.96 -26.68 15.85
CA GLU A 428 34.35 -26.66 15.40
C GLU A 428 35.03 -28.03 15.56
N GLY A 429 34.98 -28.62 16.75
CA GLY A 429 35.58 -29.94 17.07
C GLY A 429 34.87 -31.12 16.41
N ARG A 430 33.72 -30.93 15.76
CA ARG A 430 32.93 -31.97 15.06
C ARG A 430 33.00 -31.83 13.54
N ARG A 431 33.50 -30.70 13.03
CA ARG A 431 33.59 -30.51 11.60
C ARG A 431 34.56 -31.45 10.93
N LYS A 432 34.08 -32.20 9.95
CA LYS A 432 34.91 -33.03 9.10
C LYS A 432 35.66 -32.15 8.12
N ASP A 433 36.96 -32.29 8.05
CA ASP A 433 37.77 -31.61 7.03
C ASP A 433 37.58 -32.28 5.66
N LEU A 434 36.92 -31.57 4.76
CA LEU A 434 36.65 -31.95 3.39
C LEU A 434 37.35 -30.99 2.37
N THR A 435 38.27 -30.17 2.83
CA THR A 435 38.99 -29.16 2.01
C THR A 435 39.79 -29.75 0.86
N ARG A 436 40.12 -31.05 0.95
CA ARG A 436 40.80 -31.79 -0.13
C ARG A 436 39.92 -32.02 -1.35
N LEU A 437 38.60 -32.05 -1.19
CA LEU A 437 37.68 -32.33 -2.30
C LEU A 437 37.70 -31.18 -3.33
N THR A 438 37.46 -31.53 -4.59
CA THR A 438 37.23 -30.51 -5.62
C THR A 438 35.75 -30.17 -5.63
N CYS A 439 35.43 -29.05 -4.98
CA CYS A 439 34.06 -28.57 -4.86
C CYS A 439 33.72 -27.58 -5.97
N TYR A 440 32.56 -27.76 -6.58
CA TYR A 440 31.99 -26.91 -7.59
C TYR A 440 30.74 -26.25 -7.00
N ALA A 441 30.68 -24.90 -6.95
CA ALA A 441 29.45 -24.11 -6.80
C ALA A 441 29.01 -23.74 -8.21
N ILE A 442 27.82 -24.14 -8.61
CA ILE A 442 27.28 -23.94 -9.96
C ILE A 442 25.97 -23.17 -9.83
N ASP A 443 26.01 -21.89 -10.16
CA ASP A 443 24.90 -20.95 -9.97
C ASP A 443 24.62 -20.15 -11.25
N GLY A 444 23.48 -19.48 -11.29
CA GLY A 444 23.16 -18.51 -12.34
C GLY A 444 24.07 -17.28 -12.27
N GLU A 445 24.28 -16.63 -13.39
CA GLU A 445 25.07 -15.40 -13.48
C GLU A 445 24.53 -14.32 -12.52
N GLY A 446 25.42 -13.74 -11.69
CA GLY A 446 25.07 -12.70 -10.72
C GLY A 446 24.42 -13.21 -9.43
N THR A 447 24.49 -14.52 -9.14
CA THR A 447 24.07 -15.05 -7.82
C THR A 447 24.96 -14.49 -6.72
N LEU A 448 24.32 -13.92 -5.68
CA LEU A 448 25.02 -13.32 -4.54
C LEU A 448 25.08 -14.27 -3.33
N GLU A 449 24.06 -15.12 -3.17
CA GLU A 449 23.88 -16.05 -2.06
C GLU A 449 24.25 -17.46 -2.52
N VAL A 450 25.47 -17.95 -2.21
CA VAL A 450 25.93 -19.28 -2.61
C VAL A 450 25.60 -20.28 -1.51
N ASP A 451 24.45 -20.95 -1.64
CA ASP A 451 23.93 -21.91 -0.67
C ASP A 451 24.59 -23.29 -0.76
N ASP A 452 24.98 -23.74 -1.95
CA ASP A 452 25.39 -25.13 -2.18
C ASP A 452 26.62 -25.28 -3.09
N ALA A 453 27.32 -26.35 -2.84
CA ALA A 453 28.42 -26.84 -3.69
C ALA A 453 28.39 -28.37 -3.74
N VAL A 454 28.93 -28.94 -4.79
CA VAL A 454 28.95 -30.37 -5.05
C VAL A 454 30.37 -30.90 -5.35
N SER A 455 30.62 -32.14 -4.96
CA SER A 455 31.85 -32.85 -5.35
C SER A 455 31.58 -34.34 -5.52
N ALA A 456 32.45 -35.04 -6.26
CA ALA A 456 32.35 -36.47 -6.45
C ALA A 456 33.74 -37.15 -6.45
N GLU A 457 33.73 -38.41 -6.08
CA GLU A 457 34.91 -39.31 -6.08
C GLU A 457 34.51 -40.64 -6.74
N ALA A 458 35.35 -41.14 -7.63
CA ALA A 458 35.19 -42.48 -8.18
C ALA A 458 35.56 -43.55 -7.14
N LEU A 459 34.76 -44.62 -7.08
CA LEU A 459 35.06 -45.79 -6.25
C LEU A 459 35.48 -46.97 -7.11
N PRO A 460 36.29 -47.96 -6.56
CA PRO A 460 36.89 -49.03 -7.35
C PRO A 460 35.92 -49.94 -8.08
N ASP A 461 34.67 -50.05 -7.60
CA ASP A 461 33.61 -50.92 -8.14
C ASP A 461 32.72 -50.22 -9.17
N GLY A 462 33.13 -49.06 -9.69
CA GLY A 462 32.36 -48.27 -10.67
C GLY A 462 31.23 -47.49 -10.04
N LYS A 463 31.09 -47.50 -8.71
CA LYS A 463 30.20 -46.64 -7.94
C LYS A 463 30.78 -45.23 -7.86
N ILE A 464 29.93 -44.28 -7.56
CA ILE A 464 30.30 -42.89 -7.44
C ILE A 464 29.89 -42.38 -6.06
N ARG A 465 30.84 -41.84 -5.31
CA ARG A 465 30.53 -41.11 -4.07
C ARG A 465 30.24 -39.68 -4.39
N VAL A 466 29.01 -39.28 -4.17
CA VAL A 466 28.53 -37.87 -4.36
C VAL A 466 28.50 -37.18 -3.00
N TRP A 467 28.97 -35.94 -2.98
CA TRP A 467 28.89 -35.05 -1.84
C TRP A 467 28.09 -33.82 -2.24
N VAL A 468 27.20 -33.42 -1.34
CA VAL A 468 26.49 -32.14 -1.42
C VAL A 468 26.82 -31.34 -0.17
N HIS A 469 27.36 -30.17 -0.35
CA HIS A 469 27.81 -29.27 0.71
C HIS A 469 26.87 -28.09 0.77
N ILE A 470 26.18 -27.92 1.89
CA ILE A 470 25.21 -26.80 2.07
C ILE A 470 25.78 -25.82 3.07
N ALA A 471 25.69 -24.53 2.76
CA ALA A 471 26.13 -23.44 3.63
C ALA A 471 25.56 -23.59 5.05
N ASP A 472 26.40 -23.49 6.06
CA ASP A 472 25.97 -23.60 7.46
C ASP A 472 25.53 -22.24 7.99
N ALA A 473 24.37 -21.75 7.51
CA ALA A 473 23.80 -20.46 7.95
C ALA A 473 23.56 -20.43 9.46
N THR A 474 23.20 -21.57 10.07
CA THR A 474 22.99 -21.69 11.51
C THR A 474 24.24 -21.57 12.37
N ARG A 475 25.43 -21.49 11.75
CA ARG A 475 26.70 -21.14 12.40
C ARG A 475 26.69 -19.67 12.86
N TRP A 476 25.93 -18.82 12.18
CA TRP A 476 25.94 -17.36 12.31
C TRP A 476 24.71 -16.80 13.02
N VAL A 477 23.62 -17.58 13.09
CA VAL A 477 22.33 -17.13 13.60
C VAL A 477 21.72 -18.20 14.51
N ASP A 478 21.57 -17.86 15.79
CA ASP A 478 20.88 -18.72 16.76
C ASP A 478 19.36 -18.43 16.76
N LEU A 479 18.57 -19.45 17.11
CA LEU A 479 17.11 -19.31 17.26
C LEU A 479 16.77 -18.25 18.31
N GLY A 480 15.75 -17.43 18.03
CA GLY A 480 15.26 -16.39 18.94
C GLY A 480 16.08 -15.10 18.91
N THR A 481 17.14 -15.01 18.14
CA THR A 481 17.88 -13.75 17.91
C THR A 481 17.12 -12.82 16.95
N PRO A 482 17.42 -11.52 16.92
CA PRO A 482 16.78 -10.58 16.00
C PRO A 482 16.87 -10.99 14.52
N MET A 483 18.03 -11.47 14.04
CA MET A 483 18.17 -11.96 12.66
C MET A 483 17.33 -13.22 12.41
N ALA A 484 17.25 -14.16 13.36
CA ALA A 484 16.41 -15.35 13.21
C ALA A 484 14.93 -15.01 13.18
N THR A 485 14.48 -14.08 14.02
CA THR A 485 13.10 -13.60 14.06
C THR A 485 12.71 -12.87 12.75
N GLU A 486 13.62 -12.07 12.22
CA GLU A 486 13.40 -11.39 10.94
C GLU A 486 13.38 -12.39 9.76
N ALA A 487 14.27 -13.40 9.77
CA ALA A 487 14.25 -14.47 8.77
C ALA A 487 12.93 -15.27 8.80
N GLU A 488 12.38 -15.54 9.99
CA GLU A 488 11.06 -16.13 10.12
C GLU A 488 9.97 -15.23 9.55
N THR A 489 10.04 -13.92 9.81
CA THR A 489 9.09 -12.94 9.30
C THR A 489 9.14 -12.85 7.77
N ARG A 490 10.32 -12.87 7.17
CA ARG A 490 10.50 -12.84 5.70
C ARG A 490 10.17 -14.15 5.00
N ALA A 491 10.29 -15.27 5.71
CA ALA A 491 10.06 -16.63 5.23
C ALA A 491 11.02 -17.10 4.11
N ALA A 492 11.43 -16.24 3.21
CA ALA A 492 12.44 -16.52 2.18
C ALA A 492 13.00 -15.22 1.58
N SER A 493 14.12 -15.32 0.84
CA SER A 493 14.55 -14.27 -0.08
C SER A 493 13.57 -14.17 -1.26
N GLY A 494 13.19 -12.95 -1.62
CA GLY A 494 12.37 -12.63 -2.78
C GLY A 494 13.24 -12.10 -3.92
N TYR A 495 13.04 -12.63 -5.12
CA TYR A 495 13.76 -12.17 -6.31
C TYR A 495 12.81 -11.36 -7.18
N ALA A 496 13.12 -10.07 -7.33
CA ALA A 496 12.35 -9.13 -8.13
C ALA A 496 13.22 -8.55 -9.25
N PRO A 497 12.62 -8.03 -10.33
CA PRO A 497 13.37 -7.49 -11.46
C PRO A 497 14.40 -6.41 -11.10
N ARG A 498 14.13 -5.61 -10.07
CA ARG A 498 15.03 -4.53 -9.59
C ARG A 498 15.98 -4.95 -8.47
N GLY A 499 16.01 -6.20 -8.08
CA GLY A 499 16.93 -6.70 -7.06
C GLY A 499 16.33 -7.74 -6.13
N VAL A 500 17.15 -8.14 -5.19
CA VAL A 500 16.82 -9.18 -4.21
C VAL A 500 16.23 -8.53 -2.93
N LEU A 501 15.19 -9.14 -2.41
CA LEU A 501 14.68 -8.90 -1.05
C LEU A 501 15.23 -10.02 -0.16
N PRO A 502 16.41 -9.87 0.44
CA PRO A 502 17.11 -10.98 1.08
C PRO A 502 16.44 -11.38 2.40
N MET A 503 16.55 -12.67 2.78
CA MET A 503 16.07 -13.18 4.06
C MET A 503 16.96 -12.72 5.23
N PHE A 504 18.25 -12.54 4.99
CA PHE A 504 19.24 -12.01 5.92
C PHE A 504 19.86 -10.71 5.40
N PRO A 505 20.42 -9.83 6.27
CA PRO A 505 21.19 -8.68 5.82
C PRO A 505 22.30 -9.09 4.85
N LEU A 506 22.42 -8.37 3.72
CA LEU A 506 23.31 -8.75 2.62
C LEU A 506 24.76 -9.08 3.06
N PRO A 507 25.45 -8.30 3.91
CA PRO A 507 26.82 -8.62 4.31
C PRO A 507 26.96 -10.01 4.94
N VAL A 508 25.94 -10.46 5.68
CA VAL A 508 25.93 -11.79 6.31
C VAL A 508 25.58 -12.86 5.28
N ALA A 509 24.52 -12.62 4.48
CA ALA A 509 24.06 -13.58 3.48
C ALA A 509 25.11 -13.86 2.42
N THR A 510 25.73 -12.81 1.85
CA THR A 510 26.61 -12.92 0.68
C THR A 510 28.08 -13.21 1.01
N ASP A 511 28.52 -12.95 2.25
CA ASP A 511 29.89 -13.23 2.66
C ASP A 511 29.97 -14.32 3.76
N LEU A 512 29.48 -14.02 4.97
CA LEU A 512 29.70 -14.91 6.12
C LEU A 512 29.04 -16.29 5.93
N MET A 513 27.83 -16.33 5.41
CA MET A 513 27.06 -17.56 5.22
C MET A 513 27.41 -18.27 3.92
N SER A 514 27.73 -17.52 2.86
CA SER A 514 27.93 -18.07 1.51
C SER A 514 29.17 -18.93 1.36
N LEU A 515 29.08 -19.97 0.53
CA LEU A 515 30.18 -20.82 0.15
C LEU A 515 31.08 -20.18 -0.94
N ASN A 516 31.55 -18.96 -0.63
CA ASN A 516 32.42 -18.22 -1.52
C ASN A 516 33.74 -18.95 -1.80
N PRO A 517 34.30 -18.88 -3.03
CA PRO A 517 35.49 -19.62 -3.41
C PRO A 517 36.77 -19.15 -2.69
N GLY A 518 37.75 -20.02 -2.63
CA GLY A 518 39.14 -19.71 -2.27
C GLY A 518 39.48 -19.75 -0.78
N SER A 519 38.50 -19.84 0.12
CA SER A 519 38.71 -19.91 1.58
C SER A 519 37.88 -21.03 2.24
N PRO A 520 38.36 -21.58 3.37
CA PRO A 520 37.57 -22.55 4.12
C PRO A 520 36.23 -21.97 4.59
N ARG A 521 35.15 -22.70 4.31
CA ARG A 521 33.78 -22.32 4.68
C ARG A 521 33.11 -23.42 5.49
N CYS A 522 32.31 -23.05 6.45
CA CYS A 522 31.49 -23.97 7.25
C CYS A 522 30.29 -24.47 6.43
N ALA A 523 30.12 -25.78 6.39
CA ALA A 523 29.03 -26.42 5.68
C ALA A 523 28.38 -27.54 6.53
N VAL A 524 27.16 -27.91 6.16
CA VAL A 524 26.56 -29.19 6.51
C VAL A 524 26.61 -30.04 5.25
N SER A 525 27.38 -31.10 5.29
CA SER A 525 27.61 -31.99 4.12
C SER A 525 26.82 -33.28 4.22
N VAL A 526 26.27 -33.67 3.09
CA VAL A 526 25.56 -34.91 2.87
C VAL A 526 26.27 -35.70 1.80
N THR A 527 26.51 -36.99 2.00
CA THR A 527 27.12 -37.84 0.97
C THR A 527 26.41 -39.19 0.89
N ALA A 528 26.42 -39.72 -0.32
CA ALA A 528 26.02 -41.12 -0.55
C ALA A 528 26.85 -41.75 -1.65
N VAL A 529 26.90 -43.08 -1.63
CA VAL A 529 27.45 -43.92 -2.69
C VAL A 529 26.30 -44.25 -3.66
N ILE A 530 26.49 -43.86 -4.93
CA ILE A 530 25.54 -44.13 -6.02
C ILE A 530 25.99 -45.32 -6.83
N ASP A 531 25.17 -46.36 -6.91
CA ASP A 531 25.42 -47.55 -7.71
C ASP A 531 25.14 -47.32 -9.22
N GLU A 532 25.29 -48.35 -10.01
CA GLU A 532 25.06 -48.37 -11.46
C GLU A 532 23.55 -48.12 -11.81
N HIS A 533 22.64 -48.43 -10.90
CA HIS A 533 21.21 -48.24 -11.08
C HIS A 533 20.69 -46.92 -10.50
N GLY A 534 21.57 -46.08 -9.91
CA GLY A 534 21.23 -44.81 -9.31
C GLY A 534 20.72 -44.93 -7.88
N VAL A 535 20.84 -46.10 -7.22
CA VAL A 535 20.41 -46.25 -5.82
C VAL A 535 21.47 -45.63 -4.91
N ALA A 536 21.02 -44.85 -3.91
CA ALA A 536 21.87 -44.33 -2.86
C ALA A 536 21.98 -45.38 -1.72
N GLU A 537 23.13 -46.01 -1.64
CA GLU A 537 23.39 -47.11 -0.67
C GLU A 537 23.81 -46.53 0.67
N GLU A 538 25.12 -46.33 0.85
CA GLU A 538 25.68 -45.74 2.07
C GLU A 538 25.52 -44.24 2.08
N TYR A 539 25.11 -43.67 3.20
CA TYR A 539 25.04 -42.19 3.32
C TYR A 539 25.62 -41.74 4.67
N TRP A 540 26.05 -40.47 4.69
CA TRP A 540 26.47 -39.79 5.90
C TRP A 540 26.00 -38.33 5.86
N VAL A 541 25.66 -37.79 7.05
CA VAL A 541 25.28 -36.39 7.27
C VAL A 541 26.11 -35.82 8.41
N GLY A 542 26.69 -34.66 8.26
CA GLY A 542 27.48 -34.04 9.31
C GLY A 542 27.96 -32.64 8.99
N THR A 543 28.44 -31.95 10.03
CA THR A 543 29.09 -30.65 9.86
C THR A 543 30.49 -30.82 9.25
N SER A 544 30.93 -29.90 8.42
CA SER A 544 32.18 -29.98 7.68
C SER A 544 32.78 -28.60 7.42
N THR A 545 34.06 -28.64 6.99
CA THR A 545 34.75 -27.48 6.40
C THR A 545 35.10 -27.83 4.95
N VAL A 546 34.75 -26.97 4.03
CA VAL A 546 34.98 -27.12 2.58
C VAL A 546 35.69 -25.90 2.00
N VAL A 547 36.32 -26.09 0.85
CA VAL A 547 36.86 -25.00 0.01
C VAL A 547 36.28 -25.16 -1.39
N VAL A 548 35.48 -24.21 -1.80
CA VAL A 548 34.99 -24.16 -3.18
C VAL A 548 36.15 -23.77 -4.09
N LYS A 549 36.51 -24.67 -4.99
CA LYS A 549 37.60 -24.46 -5.96
C LYS A 549 37.11 -23.85 -7.28
N HIS A 550 35.86 -24.16 -7.62
CA HIS A 550 35.24 -23.67 -8.86
C HIS A 550 33.89 -23.07 -8.52
N ALA A 551 33.74 -21.74 -8.66
CA ALA A 551 32.47 -21.05 -8.68
C ALA A 551 32.21 -20.64 -10.14
N VAL A 552 31.21 -21.28 -10.76
CA VAL A 552 31.03 -21.23 -12.21
C VAL A 552 29.53 -21.08 -12.56
N SER A 553 29.27 -20.47 -13.72
CA SER A 553 27.94 -20.48 -14.30
C SER A 553 27.56 -21.86 -14.87
N GLU A 554 26.26 -22.10 -15.11
CA GLU A 554 25.84 -23.35 -15.79
C GLU A 554 26.48 -23.47 -17.19
N GLU A 555 26.63 -22.36 -17.91
CA GLU A 555 27.29 -22.31 -19.24
C GLU A 555 28.76 -22.64 -19.14
N ASP A 556 29.47 -22.10 -18.15
CA ASP A 556 30.89 -22.42 -17.94
C ASP A 556 31.09 -23.88 -17.55
N ALA A 557 30.24 -24.41 -16.67
CA ALA A 557 30.29 -25.82 -16.29
C ALA A 557 30.01 -26.75 -17.49
N ALA A 558 29.06 -26.36 -18.36
CA ALA A 558 28.81 -27.09 -19.61
C ALA A 558 30.02 -27.05 -20.56
N ARG A 559 30.69 -25.90 -20.66
CA ARG A 559 31.93 -25.76 -21.46
C ARG A 559 33.07 -26.61 -20.88
N MET A 560 33.26 -26.60 -19.55
CA MET A 560 34.27 -27.44 -18.87
C MET A 560 34.04 -28.93 -19.14
N LEU A 561 32.80 -29.38 -19.12
CA LEU A 561 32.44 -30.78 -19.44
C LEU A 561 32.70 -31.12 -20.92
N ALA A 562 32.45 -30.17 -21.85
CA ALA A 562 32.61 -30.42 -23.28
C ALA A 562 34.07 -30.35 -23.73
N GLU A 563 34.83 -29.36 -23.24
CA GLU A 563 36.18 -29.07 -23.73
C GLU A 563 37.29 -29.83 -22.96
N GLU A 564 37.16 -29.96 -21.65
CA GLU A 564 38.23 -30.48 -20.79
C GLU A 564 37.76 -31.51 -19.73
N PRO A 565 36.98 -32.56 -20.12
CA PRO A 565 36.35 -33.48 -19.13
C PRO A 565 37.40 -34.20 -18.26
N SER A 566 38.58 -34.44 -18.76
CA SER A 566 39.65 -35.08 -18.00
C SER A 566 40.25 -34.20 -16.89
N LYS A 567 40.22 -32.88 -17.06
CA LYS A 567 40.64 -31.95 -16.00
C LYS A 567 39.57 -31.77 -14.93
N HIS A 568 38.32 -32.03 -15.30
CA HIS A 568 37.15 -31.88 -14.44
C HIS A 568 36.46 -33.23 -14.17
N GLU A 569 37.27 -34.25 -13.81
CA GLU A 569 36.79 -35.61 -13.54
C GLU A 569 35.63 -35.60 -12.50
N GLY A 570 35.75 -34.81 -11.43
CA GLY A 570 34.69 -34.69 -10.42
C GLY A 570 33.36 -34.21 -11.02
N LEU A 571 33.38 -33.24 -11.93
CA LEU A 571 32.18 -32.72 -12.60
C LEU A 571 31.58 -33.75 -13.58
N THR A 572 32.46 -34.53 -14.26
CA THR A 572 32.05 -35.64 -15.13
C THR A 572 31.35 -36.75 -14.32
N LEU A 573 31.89 -37.10 -13.15
CA LEU A 573 31.28 -38.07 -12.23
C LEU A 573 29.94 -37.58 -11.68
N LEU A 574 29.84 -36.31 -11.35
CA LEU A 574 28.57 -35.69 -10.91
C LEU A 574 27.50 -35.80 -12.00
N MET A 575 27.87 -35.52 -13.26
CA MET A 575 26.94 -35.63 -14.39
C MET A 575 26.46 -37.09 -14.58
N GLU A 576 27.36 -38.07 -14.49
CA GLU A 576 26.98 -39.49 -14.58
C GLU A 576 26.10 -39.92 -13.41
N ALA A 577 26.42 -39.51 -12.18
CA ALA A 577 25.61 -39.80 -11.00
C ALA A 577 24.21 -39.18 -11.14
N ALA A 578 24.09 -37.92 -11.58
CA ALA A 578 22.82 -37.23 -11.84
C ALA A 578 22.00 -37.98 -12.91
N ARG A 579 22.62 -38.43 -13.99
CA ARG A 579 21.95 -39.24 -15.02
C ARG A 579 21.39 -40.54 -14.46
N ARG A 580 22.16 -41.28 -13.66
CA ARG A 580 21.68 -42.51 -12.98
C ARG A 580 20.52 -42.22 -12.01
N ARG A 581 20.63 -41.17 -11.21
CA ARG A 581 19.63 -40.75 -10.29
C ARG A 581 18.31 -40.35 -10.97
N GLY A 582 18.40 -39.51 -12.00
CA GLY A 582 17.27 -39.09 -12.82
C GLY A 582 16.53 -40.26 -13.45
N ALA A 583 17.26 -41.23 -14.00
CA ALA A 583 16.69 -42.46 -14.60
C ALA A 583 15.92 -43.29 -13.54
N LEU A 584 16.50 -43.52 -12.36
CA LEU A 584 15.84 -44.24 -11.26
C LEU A 584 14.55 -43.53 -10.82
N ARG A 585 14.58 -42.18 -10.65
CA ARG A 585 13.41 -41.42 -10.23
C ARG A 585 12.30 -41.46 -11.28
N LEU A 586 12.61 -41.39 -12.57
CA LEU A 586 11.65 -41.56 -13.65
C LEU A 586 10.99 -42.96 -13.61
N GLN A 587 11.76 -44.03 -13.35
CA GLN A 587 11.22 -45.37 -13.13
C GLN A 587 10.27 -45.43 -11.93
N ARG A 588 10.54 -44.66 -10.87
CA ARG A 588 9.70 -44.52 -9.67
C ARG A 588 8.49 -43.58 -9.90
N GLY A 589 8.30 -43.06 -11.10
CA GLY A 589 7.16 -42.23 -11.49
C GLY A 589 7.38 -40.74 -11.32
N ALA A 590 8.60 -40.27 -11.21
CA ALA A 590 8.90 -38.83 -11.25
C ALA A 590 8.38 -38.20 -12.53
N VAL A 591 7.95 -36.94 -12.43
CA VAL A 591 7.46 -36.17 -13.58
C VAL A 591 8.43 -35.04 -13.84
N ASN A 592 9.20 -35.18 -14.91
CA ASN A 592 10.06 -34.09 -15.37
C ASN A 592 9.23 -33.11 -16.23
N VAL A 593 9.22 -31.84 -15.85
CA VAL A 593 8.51 -30.75 -16.55
C VAL A 593 9.57 -29.77 -17.05
N ARG A 594 9.68 -29.65 -18.38
CA ARG A 594 10.61 -28.74 -19.04
C ARG A 594 9.85 -27.60 -19.71
N THR A 595 9.58 -26.56 -18.97
CA THR A 595 9.03 -25.31 -19.50
C THR A 595 10.09 -24.23 -19.47
N PRO A 596 10.17 -23.37 -20.52
CA PRO A 596 11.09 -22.25 -20.49
C PRO A 596 10.76 -21.34 -19.30
N GLU A 597 11.79 -20.78 -18.68
CA GLU A 597 11.69 -19.78 -17.64
C GLU A 597 11.89 -18.39 -18.24
N CYS A 598 11.13 -17.44 -17.77
CA CYS A 598 11.29 -16.05 -18.16
C CYS A 598 11.98 -15.29 -17.05
N ASN A 599 13.13 -14.73 -17.34
CA ASN A 599 13.90 -13.90 -16.42
C ASN A 599 13.74 -12.44 -16.81
N VAL A 600 13.28 -11.62 -15.87
CA VAL A 600 13.15 -10.17 -16.04
C VAL A 600 14.17 -9.50 -15.13
N ARG A 601 15.02 -8.65 -15.69
CA ARG A 601 15.99 -7.85 -14.93
C ARG A 601 15.86 -6.39 -15.33
N VAL A 602 16.00 -5.52 -14.36
CA VAL A 602 15.94 -4.07 -14.56
C VAL A 602 17.20 -3.46 -13.96
N HIS A 603 17.97 -2.80 -14.80
CA HIS A 603 19.21 -2.12 -14.42
C HIS A 603 19.05 -0.62 -14.59
N ASP A 604 19.68 0.16 -13.72
CA ASP A 604 19.86 1.58 -13.96
C ASP A 604 20.90 1.71 -15.10
N VAL A 605 20.60 2.52 -16.10
CA VAL A 605 21.58 2.82 -17.17
C VAL A 605 22.61 3.74 -16.53
N ASP A 606 23.86 3.29 -16.43
CA ASP A 606 24.96 4.13 -15.97
C ASP A 606 25.03 5.41 -16.83
N ASP A 607 25.18 6.57 -16.20
CA ASP A 607 25.17 7.91 -16.77
C ASP A 607 26.36 8.24 -17.72
N GLY A 608 26.78 7.29 -18.50
CA GLY A 608 27.85 7.43 -19.49
C GLY A 608 27.33 7.48 -20.92
N GLU A 609 26.89 8.62 -21.37
CA GLU A 609 26.51 9.01 -22.72
C GLU A 609 24.98 9.15 -22.97
N GLY A 610 24.53 10.36 -22.98
CA GLY A 610 23.24 10.78 -23.57
C GLY A 610 22.24 11.42 -22.66
N PHE A 611 22.60 12.49 -22.00
CA PHE A 611 21.62 13.43 -21.43
C PHE A 611 20.80 14.00 -22.59
N VAL A 612 19.52 13.66 -22.65
CA VAL A 612 18.53 14.47 -23.37
C VAL A 612 18.14 15.59 -22.39
N ASP A 613 18.47 16.83 -22.72
CA ASP A 613 18.09 18.00 -21.94
C ASP A 613 16.59 17.98 -21.65
N ALA A 614 16.25 17.70 -20.40
CA ALA A 614 14.87 17.60 -19.93
C ALA A 614 14.18 18.99 -19.84
N ASP A 615 14.94 20.07 -19.96
CA ASP A 615 14.47 21.44 -19.76
C ASP A 615 13.67 22.01 -20.94
N GLU A 616 13.83 21.52 -22.15
CA GLU A 616 13.09 22.04 -23.32
C GLU A 616 11.67 21.48 -23.48
N GLU A 617 11.38 20.25 -23.02
CA GLU A 617 10.04 19.65 -23.16
C GLU A 617 9.10 19.90 -21.96
N VAL A 618 9.64 20.31 -20.81
CA VAL A 618 8.84 20.55 -19.58
C VAL A 618 7.96 21.80 -19.68
N ASN A 619 8.29 22.73 -20.56
CA ASN A 619 7.61 24.03 -20.63
C ASN A 619 6.33 24.07 -21.48
N SER A 620 5.91 22.99 -22.15
CA SER A 620 4.83 23.06 -23.14
C SER A 620 3.44 22.59 -22.74
N TYR A 621 3.20 21.97 -21.57
CA TYR A 621 1.87 21.44 -21.21
C TYR A 621 1.41 21.68 -19.76
N GLY A 622 0.15 22.20 -19.62
CA GLY A 622 -0.56 22.72 -18.45
C GLY A 622 -0.74 21.79 -17.22
N ASN A 623 -0.91 22.37 -16.04
CA ASN A 623 -1.14 21.87 -14.67
C ASN A 623 0.07 21.23 -13.97
N HIS A 624 0.65 21.95 -13.01
CA HIS A 624 1.91 21.63 -12.35
C HIS A 624 1.98 20.27 -11.64
N GLY A 625 0.89 19.71 -11.07
CA GLY A 625 0.92 18.45 -10.34
C GLY A 625 0.94 17.18 -11.22
N GLU A 626 0.14 17.15 -12.29
CA GLU A 626 0.12 16.01 -13.25
C GLU A 626 1.40 15.93 -14.07
N ARG A 627 2.07 17.08 -14.28
CA ARG A 627 3.33 17.18 -15.02
C ARG A 627 4.51 16.59 -14.26
N SER A 628 4.62 16.87 -12.97
CA SER A 628 5.73 16.36 -12.15
C SER A 628 5.74 14.82 -12.10
N ALA A 629 4.59 14.18 -11.88
CA ALA A 629 4.49 12.73 -11.85
C ALA A 629 4.71 12.06 -13.23
N ALA A 630 4.27 12.70 -14.32
CA ALA A 630 4.49 12.22 -15.68
C ALA A 630 5.95 12.41 -16.13
N ALA A 631 6.58 13.51 -15.77
CA ALA A 631 7.97 13.79 -16.07
C ALA A 631 8.91 12.85 -15.28
N VAL A 632 8.66 12.64 -13.98
CA VAL A 632 9.42 11.68 -13.16
C VAL A 632 9.30 10.27 -13.74
N ARG A 633 8.11 9.84 -14.17
CA ARG A 633 7.93 8.54 -14.83
C ARG A 633 8.68 8.43 -16.16
N LYS A 634 8.71 9.49 -16.95
CA LYS A 634 9.40 9.50 -18.25
C LYS A 634 10.93 9.46 -18.05
N LEU A 635 11.44 10.18 -17.03
CA LEU A 635 12.86 10.17 -16.65
C LEU A 635 13.28 8.84 -16.02
N GLU A 636 12.51 8.28 -15.08
CA GLU A 636 12.80 6.95 -14.53
C GLU A 636 12.71 5.86 -15.61
N ALA A 637 11.73 5.94 -16.50
CA ALA A 637 11.61 5.00 -17.61
C ALA A 637 12.79 5.09 -18.58
N ALA A 638 13.35 6.28 -18.79
CA ALA A 638 14.52 6.47 -19.68
C ALA A 638 15.84 5.99 -19.04
N ARG A 639 15.93 5.98 -17.70
CA ARG A 639 17.11 5.55 -16.94
C ARG A 639 17.17 4.05 -16.67
N LEU A 640 16.11 3.30 -16.94
CA LEU A 640 16.01 1.87 -16.61
C LEU A 640 16.10 1.03 -17.89
N ASP A 641 17.10 0.17 -17.95
CA ASP A 641 17.21 -0.90 -18.96
C ASP A 641 16.43 -2.12 -18.47
N VAL A 642 15.40 -2.52 -19.21
CA VAL A 642 14.56 -3.69 -18.91
C VAL A 642 14.99 -4.81 -19.84
N ARG A 643 15.60 -5.85 -19.28
CA ARG A 643 16.02 -7.04 -20.01
C ARG A 643 15.10 -8.20 -19.69
N VAL A 644 14.63 -8.85 -20.74
CA VAL A 644 13.84 -10.07 -20.65
C VAL A 644 14.57 -11.16 -21.39
N THR A 645 14.94 -12.20 -20.66
CA THR A 645 15.66 -13.34 -21.25
C THR A 645 14.88 -14.63 -21.02
N ARG A 646 14.99 -15.53 -21.97
CA ARG A 646 14.44 -16.88 -21.88
C ARG A 646 15.53 -17.81 -21.38
N GLY A 647 15.26 -18.49 -20.28
CA GLY A 647 16.07 -19.58 -19.73
C GLY A 647 15.50 -20.93 -20.17
N ASP A 648 16.29 -21.75 -20.81
CA ASP A 648 15.95 -23.14 -21.12
C ASP A 648 16.77 -24.07 -20.20
N GLN A 649 16.14 -25.08 -19.62
CA GLN A 649 16.83 -26.07 -18.81
C GLN A 649 17.83 -26.86 -19.64
N ASN A 650 19.09 -26.97 -19.15
CA ASN A 650 20.17 -27.71 -19.76
C ASN A 650 20.60 -28.93 -18.90
N ASP A 651 21.58 -29.70 -19.37
CA ASP A 651 22.01 -30.89 -18.63
C ASP A 651 22.74 -30.55 -17.32
N VAL A 652 23.39 -29.36 -17.22
CA VAL A 652 24.05 -28.90 -16.01
C VAL A 652 23.02 -28.48 -14.95
N SER A 653 21.96 -27.74 -15.34
CA SER A 653 20.89 -27.45 -14.41
C SER A 653 20.17 -28.71 -13.91
N ASN A 654 20.08 -29.76 -14.73
CA ASN A 654 19.59 -31.06 -14.29
C ASN A 654 20.56 -31.73 -13.28
N LEU A 655 21.91 -31.61 -13.49
CA LEU A 655 22.90 -32.12 -12.53
C LEU A 655 22.70 -31.50 -11.14
N VAL A 656 22.66 -30.16 -11.08
CA VAL A 656 22.46 -29.45 -9.81
C VAL A 656 21.13 -29.86 -9.16
N SER A 657 20.06 -29.91 -9.96
CA SER A 657 18.73 -30.33 -9.46
C SER A 657 18.77 -31.74 -8.88
N GLU A 658 19.39 -32.71 -9.55
CA GLU A 658 19.48 -34.10 -9.05
C GLU A 658 20.33 -34.22 -7.78
N ALA A 659 21.41 -33.43 -7.66
CA ALA A 659 22.21 -33.38 -6.43
C ALA A 659 21.40 -32.81 -5.26
N MET A 660 20.64 -31.72 -5.48
CA MET A 660 19.77 -31.13 -4.44
C MET A 660 18.61 -32.04 -4.08
N ILE A 661 18.03 -32.76 -5.03
CA ILE A 661 16.98 -33.77 -4.76
C ILE A 661 17.55 -34.94 -3.96
N LEU A 662 18.74 -35.42 -4.28
CA LEU A 662 19.44 -36.47 -3.50
C LEU A 662 19.69 -36.01 -2.06
N CYS A 663 20.19 -34.80 -1.86
CA CYS A 663 20.38 -34.21 -0.53
C CYS A 663 19.09 -34.25 0.28
N GLY A 664 17.98 -33.75 -0.29
CA GLY A 664 16.68 -33.71 0.39
C GLY A 664 16.09 -35.09 0.67
N GLU A 665 16.31 -36.10 -0.19
CA GLU A 665 15.95 -37.50 0.04
C GLU A 665 16.72 -38.09 1.23
N LEU A 666 18.03 -37.85 1.29
CA LEU A 666 18.91 -38.39 2.34
C LEU A 666 18.63 -37.73 3.71
N ILE A 667 18.35 -36.44 3.74
CA ILE A 667 17.92 -35.72 4.94
C ILE A 667 16.55 -36.23 5.42
N ALA A 668 15.61 -36.49 4.52
CA ALA A 668 14.32 -37.07 4.86
C ALA A 668 14.47 -38.49 5.47
N ARG A 669 15.37 -39.28 4.88
CA ARG A 669 15.75 -40.61 5.39
C ARG A 669 16.39 -40.49 6.78
N PHE A 670 17.36 -39.60 6.96
CA PHE A 670 18.01 -39.30 8.22
C PHE A 670 17.00 -38.93 9.31
N GLY A 671 16.07 -38.00 9.01
CA GLY A 671 15.03 -37.58 9.94
C GLY A 671 14.09 -38.73 10.35
N THR A 672 13.74 -39.57 9.38
CA THR A 672 12.86 -40.73 9.63
C THR A 672 13.56 -41.80 10.49
N GLU A 673 14.80 -42.18 10.18
CA GLU A 673 15.58 -43.21 10.90
C GLU A 673 15.91 -42.77 12.33
N ASN A 674 16.09 -41.48 12.58
CA ASN A 674 16.47 -40.91 13.87
C ASN A 674 15.34 -40.20 14.61
N ASN A 675 14.11 -40.23 14.11
CA ASN A 675 12.95 -39.58 14.71
C ASN A 675 13.14 -38.06 14.96
N VAL A 676 13.89 -37.39 14.06
CA VAL A 676 14.08 -35.94 14.13
C VAL A 676 12.88 -35.24 13.47
N PRO A 677 12.20 -34.31 14.17
CA PRO A 677 11.10 -33.56 13.57
C PRO A 677 11.64 -32.61 12.51
N LEU A 678 11.34 -32.89 11.26
CA LEU A 678 11.80 -32.10 10.08
C LEU A 678 10.61 -31.57 9.28
N PRO A 679 10.81 -30.45 8.50
CA PRO A 679 9.79 -29.89 7.63
C PRO A 679 9.69 -30.69 6.32
N TYR A 680 9.04 -31.85 6.37
CA TYR A 680 8.84 -32.70 5.20
C TYR A 680 7.96 -32.00 4.15
N ARG A 681 8.33 -32.16 2.89
CA ARG A 681 7.55 -31.65 1.75
C ARG A 681 7.02 -32.83 0.93
N GLY A 682 5.68 -32.91 0.82
CA GLY A 682 5.02 -33.96 0.06
C GLY A 682 4.18 -33.40 -1.09
N GLN A 683 3.91 -34.24 -2.07
CA GLN A 683 3.03 -33.93 -3.20
C GLN A 683 2.22 -35.17 -3.55
N ASN A 684 0.92 -35.01 -3.58
CA ASN A 684 0.02 -36.09 -3.97
C ASN A 684 0.16 -36.43 -5.45
N GLU A 685 -0.19 -37.67 -5.82
CA GLU A 685 -0.23 -38.12 -7.20
C GLU A 685 -1.08 -37.19 -8.09
N PRO A 686 -0.74 -37.05 -9.36
CA PRO A 686 -1.59 -36.40 -10.34
C PRO A 686 -2.99 -37.01 -10.39
N LYS A 687 -3.96 -36.31 -10.97
CA LYS A 687 -5.32 -36.87 -11.13
C LYS A 687 -5.29 -38.14 -12.01
N GLU A 688 -6.11 -39.13 -11.70
CA GLU A 688 -6.11 -40.49 -12.26
C GLU A 688 -5.98 -40.60 -13.79
N PHE A 689 -6.49 -39.65 -14.54
CA PHE A 689 -6.47 -39.69 -16.02
C PHE A 689 -5.26 -38.99 -16.67
N THR A 690 -4.36 -38.44 -15.86
CA THR A 690 -3.34 -37.53 -16.35
C THR A 690 -2.18 -38.21 -17.09
N PRO A 691 -1.63 -39.37 -16.64
CA PRO A 691 -0.52 -40.02 -17.36
C PRO A 691 -0.87 -40.41 -18.80
N LYS A 692 -2.10 -40.92 -19.04
CA LYS A 692 -2.59 -41.24 -20.39
C LYS A 692 -2.63 -40.04 -21.32
N VAL A 693 -3.10 -38.91 -20.81
CA VAL A 693 -3.19 -37.65 -21.57
C VAL A 693 -1.79 -37.16 -21.95
N TRP A 694 -0.78 -37.35 -21.11
CA TRP A 694 0.61 -36.96 -21.42
C TRP A 694 1.23 -37.87 -22.46
N GLN A 695 0.95 -39.17 -22.39
CA GLN A 695 1.47 -40.17 -23.34
C GLN A 695 0.85 -40.02 -24.73
N GLU A 696 -0.42 -39.61 -24.80
CA GLU A 696 -1.17 -39.42 -26.04
C GLU A 696 -0.92 -38.01 -26.64
N ALA A 697 -0.40 -37.06 -25.87
CA ALA A 697 -0.13 -35.71 -26.35
C ALA A 697 1.15 -35.67 -27.21
N PRO A 698 1.16 -34.88 -28.31
CA PRO A 698 2.38 -34.71 -29.10
C PRO A 698 3.51 -34.12 -28.24
N PRO A 699 4.76 -34.59 -28.41
CA PRO A 699 5.89 -34.03 -27.67
C PRO A 699 6.06 -32.53 -27.98
N GLY A 700 6.40 -31.73 -26.97
CA GLY A 700 6.63 -30.31 -27.09
C GLY A 700 6.06 -29.49 -25.96
N LEU A 701 6.11 -28.17 -26.09
CA LEU A 701 5.72 -27.21 -25.06
C LEU A 701 4.32 -27.46 -24.47
N CYS A 702 3.33 -27.77 -25.32
CA CYS A 702 1.96 -28.03 -24.86
C CYS A 702 1.86 -29.20 -23.90
N THR A 703 2.67 -30.25 -24.12
CA THR A 703 2.72 -31.42 -23.23
C THR A 703 3.38 -31.06 -21.90
N GLU A 704 4.46 -30.29 -21.93
CA GLU A 704 5.14 -29.83 -20.70
C GLU A 704 4.22 -28.94 -19.86
N VAL A 705 3.53 -28.00 -20.50
CA VAL A 705 2.52 -27.17 -19.82
C VAL A 705 1.38 -28.03 -19.27
N LEU A 706 0.93 -29.04 -20.00
CA LEU A 706 -0.10 -29.96 -19.54
C LEU A 706 0.34 -30.73 -18.30
N LYS A 707 1.54 -31.29 -18.29
CA LYS A 707 2.16 -31.94 -17.10
C LYS A 707 2.07 -31.00 -15.90
N ARG A 708 2.58 -29.76 -16.01
CA ARG A 708 2.58 -28.76 -14.95
C ARG A 708 1.17 -28.47 -14.41
N TYR A 709 0.18 -28.29 -15.26
CA TYR A 709 -1.22 -28.00 -14.86
C TYR A 709 -1.95 -29.19 -14.22
N THR A 710 -1.47 -30.40 -14.42
CA THR A 710 -2.10 -31.59 -13.89
C THR A 710 -1.46 -32.03 -12.56
N MET A 711 -0.26 -31.56 -12.28
CA MET A 711 0.38 -31.80 -10.97
C MET A 711 -0.38 -31.10 -9.84
N ARG A 712 -0.42 -31.72 -8.69
CA ARG A 712 -1.01 -31.12 -7.49
C ARG A 712 0.01 -30.22 -6.80
N ALA A 713 -0.45 -29.26 -6.02
CA ALA A 713 0.43 -28.44 -5.20
C ALA A 713 1.13 -29.31 -4.14
N ALA A 714 2.40 -29.05 -3.92
CA ALA A 714 3.15 -29.66 -2.81
C ALA A 714 2.78 -28.94 -1.49
N ASN A 715 2.76 -29.69 -0.39
CA ASN A 715 2.47 -29.19 0.96
C ASN A 715 3.61 -29.56 1.91
N GLN A 716 3.79 -28.79 2.95
CA GLN A 716 4.74 -29.05 4.02
C GLN A 716 4.02 -29.63 5.25
N GLY A 717 4.76 -30.35 6.08
CA GLY A 717 4.28 -30.93 7.33
C GLY A 717 5.41 -31.62 8.09
N VAL A 718 5.11 -32.12 9.27
CA VAL A 718 6.10 -32.73 10.18
C VAL A 718 6.22 -34.25 10.10
N THR A 719 5.46 -34.87 9.19
CA THR A 719 5.49 -36.30 8.96
C THR A 719 6.00 -36.66 7.57
N PRO A 720 6.80 -37.70 7.41
CA PRO A 720 7.24 -38.16 6.10
C PRO A 720 6.05 -38.42 5.17
N ARG A 721 6.13 -37.98 3.94
CA ARG A 721 5.11 -38.21 2.93
C ARG A 721 5.70 -38.23 1.51
N LYS A 722 5.12 -39.07 0.67
CA LYS A 722 5.52 -39.19 -0.74
C LYS A 722 5.48 -37.85 -1.47
N HIS A 723 6.49 -37.61 -2.29
CA HIS A 723 6.55 -36.51 -3.25
C HIS A 723 6.42 -37.05 -4.68
N ALA A 724 5.21 -37.15 -5.19
CA ALA A 724 4.92 -37.82 -6.46
C ALA A 724 5.73 -37.23 -7.64
N GLY A 725 5.79 -35.89 -7.76
CA GLY A 725 6.54 -35.25 -8.86
C GLY A 725 8.04 -35.54 -8.81
N LEU A 726 8.62 -35.81 -7.64
CA LEU A 726 10.01 -36.20 -7.51
C LEU A 726 10.22 -37.71 -7.58
N GLY A 727 9.17 -38.53 -7.48
CA GLY A 727 9.28 -39.99 -7.42
C GLY A 727 9.95 -40.48 -6.13
N LEU A 728 9.75 -39.79 -4.99
CA LEU A 728 10.38 -40.08 -3.71
C LEU A 728 9.35 -40.39 -2.63
N ASP A 729 9.66 -41.30 -1.74
CA ASP A 729 8.78 -41.70 -0.62
C ASP A 729 8.74 -40.63 0.50
N ALA A 730 9.84 -39.87 0.67
CA ALA A 730 9.94 -38.74 1.56
C ALA A 730 10.95 -37.70 1.01
N TYR A 731 10.73 -36.43 1.30
CA TYR A 731 11.61 -35.36 0.87
C TYR A 731 11.57 -34.21 1.89
N VAL A 732 12.72 -33.62 2.17
CA VAL A 732 12.90 -32.41 2.97
C VAL A 732 13.67 -31.38 2.18
N GLN A 733 13.20 -30.14 2.13
CA GLN A 733 14.00 -29.05 1.60
C GLN A 733 15.12 -28.72 2.59
N PHE A 734 16.37 -28.71 2.12
CA PHE A 734 17.55 -28.55 2.97
C PHE A 734 18.64 -27.69 2.32
N SER A 735 18.61 -27.56 1.01
CA SER A 735 19.72 -27.07 0.21
C SER A 735 19.88 -25.55 0.11
N SER A 736 19.02 -24.74 0.76
CA SER A 736 19.11 -23.29 0.63
C SER A 736 18.75 -22.57 1.95
N PRO A 737 19.52 -22.75 3.02
CA PRO A 737 19.22 -22.16 4.34
C PRO A 737 19.46 -20.64 4.40
N ILE A 738 20.22 -20.04 3.48
CA ILE A 738 20.44 -18.59 3.40
C ILE A 738 19.18 -17.90 2.92
N ARG A 739 18.40 -18.55 2.02
CA ARG A 739 17.27 -17.93 1.31
C ARG A 739 15.91 -18.61 1.54
N ARG A 740 15.82 -19.67 2.34
CA ARG A 740 14.55 -20.32 2.71
C ARG A 740 14.53 -20.67 4.19
N TYR A 741 13.60 -20.11 4.94
CA TYR A 741 13.48 -20.32 6.37
C TYR A 741 13.21 -21.79 6.75
N THR A 742 12.45 -22.51 5.93
CA THR A 742 12.19 -23.95 6.17
C THR A 742 13.44 -24.81 6.12
N ASP A 743 14.38 -24.47 5.23
CA ASP A 743 15.67 -25.15 5.11
C ASP A 743 16.54 -24.83 6.34
N LEU A 744 16.54 -23.58 6.78
CA LEU A 744 17.21 -23.15 8.02
C LEU A 744 16.68 -23.91 9.25
N LEU A 745 15.36 -24.10 9.36
CA LEU A 745 14.75 -24.90 10.42
C LEU A 745 15.27 -26.34 10.40
N ALA A 746 15.37 -26.95 9.21
CA ALA A 746 15.91 -28.30 9.08
C ALA A 746 17.38 -28.38 9.54
N HIS A 747 18.19 -27.37 9.27
CA HIS A 747 19.57 -27.27 9.73
C HIS A 747 19.67 -27.21 11.26
N TYR A 748 18.85 -26.41 11.96
CA TYR A 748 18.82 -26.41 13.43
C TYR A 748 18.53 -27.78 14.01
N GLN A 749 17.55 -28.47 13.45
CA GLN A 749 17.11 -29.80 13.93
C GLN A 749 18.18 -30.85 13.69
N VAL A 750 18.74 -30.93 12.49
CA VAL A 750 19.82 -31.89 12.13
C VAL A 750 21.06 -31.65 12.97
N LYS A 751 21.51 -30.39 13.08
CA LYS A 751 22.72 -30.08 13.88
C LYS A 751 22.55 -30.33 15.36
N ALA A 752 21.37 -30.07 15.94
CA ALA A 752 21.09 -30.43 17.34
C ALA A 752 21.22 -31.95 17.56
N PHE A 753 20.63 -32.74 16.66
CA PHE A 753 20.79 -34.21 16.74
C PHE A 753 22.26 -34.66 16.61
N LEU A 754 23.02 -34.08 15.67
CA LEU A 754 24.43 -34.39 15.48
C LEU A 754 25.30 -34.04 16.71
N ARG A 755 24.89 -33.06 17.49
CA ARG A 755 25.53 -32.72 18.76
C ARG A 755 25.12 -33.62 19.91
N GLY A 756 24.03 -34.37 19.77
CA GLY A 756 23.38 -35.14 20.84
C GLY A 756 22.41 -34.31 21.68
N ASP A 757 22.04 -33.11 21.19
CA ASP A 757 21.08 -32.23 21.83
C ASP A 757 19.64 -32.63 21.49
N ALA A 758 18.69 -32.25 22.34
CA ALA A 758 17.28 -32.38 22.00
C ALA A 758 16.94 -31.43 20.80
N PRO A 759 16.02 -31.84 19.90
CA PRO A 759 15.56 -30.97 18.84
C PRO A 759 15.02 -29.66 19.41
N PRO A 760 15.52 -28.48 18.96
CA PRO A 760 15.14 -27.18 19.53
C PRO A 760 13.67 -26.81 19.24
N ILE A 761 13.08 -27.43 18.22
CA ILE A 761 11.69 -27.20 17.82
C ILE A 761 10.95 -28.53 17.82
N ASN A 762 9.92 -28.65 18.65
CA ASN A 762 9.07 -29.86 18.66
C ASN A 762 8.09 -29.86 17.47
N ALA A 763 7.44 -31.01 17.22
CA ALA A 763 6.55 -31.19 16.08
C ALA A 763 5.36 -30.18 16.02
N ASP A 764 4.78 -29.87 17.20
CA ASP A 764 3.63 -28.93 17.26
C ASP A 764 4.07 -27.49 16.96
N ALA A 765 5.21 -27.06 17.49
CA ALA A 765 5.79 -25.74 17.18
C ALA A 765 6.19 -25.67 15.70
N MET A 766 6.84 -26.70 15.18
CA MET A 766 7.19 -26.80 13.76
C MET A 766 5.95 -26.67 12.87
N THR A 767 4.84 -27.35 13.20
CA THR A 767 3.59 -27.24 12.43
C THR A 767 3.09 -25.80 12.36
N ARG A 768 3.05 -25.09 13.51
CA ARG A 768 2.60 -23.67 13.52
C ARG A 768 3.52 -22.78 12.69
N ILE A 769 4.83 -22.98 12.78
CA ILE A 769 5.80 -22.21 12.00
C ILE A 769 5.60 -22.47 10.50
N LEU A 770 5.42 -23.73 10.09
CA LEU A 770 5.23 -24.09 8.69
C LEU A 770 3.94 -23.52 8.09
N ASP A 771 2.85 -23.47 8.87
CA ASP A 771 1.58 -22.86 8.42
C ASP A 771 1.76 -21.35 8.18
N ALA A 772 2.32 -20.63 9.16
CA ALA A 772 2.59 -19.20 9.04
C ALA A 772 3.58 -18.88 7.90
N ASN A 773 4.66 -19.66 7.79
CA ASN A 773 5.66 -19.51 6.74
C ASN A 773 5.06 -19.79 5.34
N GLY A 774 4.15 -20.77 5.24
CA GLY A 774 3.46 -21.10 3.99
C GLY A 774 2.65 -19.93 3.43
N ASP A 775 1.97 -19.17 4.29
CA ASP A 775 1.20 -17.98 3.90
C ASP A 775 2.13 -16.85 3.45
N ARG A 776 3.15 -16.52 4.26
CA ARG A 776 4.15 -15.48 3.92
C ARG A 776 4.88 -15.78 2.60
N ASN A 777 5.30 -17.03 2.38
CA ASN A 777 5.93 -17.47 1.13
C ASN A 777 4.99 -17.34 -0.08
N ARG A 778 3.69 -17.54 0.11
CA ARG A 778 2.69 -17.35 -0.95
C ARG A 778 2.58 -15.88 -1.32
N ASP A 779 2.52 -15.01 -0.32
CA ASP A 779 2.42 -13.57 -0.51
C ASP A 779 3.67 -13.00 -1.17
N LEU A 780 4.86 -13.36 -0.69
CA LEU A 780 6.14 -12.99 -1.29
C LEU A 780 6.22 -13.40 -2.78
N ARG A 781 5.92 -14.67 -3.08
CA ARG A 781 5.93 -15.16 -4.47
C ARG A 781 4.88 -14.48 -5.34
N THR A 782 3.74 -14.09 -4.75
CA THR A 782 2.71 -13.37 -5.50
C THR A 782 3.16 -11.95 -5.78
N ALA A 783 3.77 -11.27 -4.81
CA ALA A 783 4.31 -9.93 -4.97
C ALA A 783 5.44 -9.90 -6.04
N CYS A 784 6.41 -10.81 -5.95
CA CYS A 784 7.48 -10.92 -6.95
C CYS A 784 6.92 -11.17 -8.36
N ARG A 785 5.97 -12.10 -8.51
CA ARG A 785 5.34 -12.39 -9.80
C ARG A 785 4.54 -11.19 -10.35
N GLU A 786 3.85 -10.41 -9.51
CA GLU A 786 3.17 -9.19 -9.93
C GLU A 786 4.18 -8.14 -10.40
N SER A 787 5.33 -8.03 -9.72
CA SER A 787 6.44 -7.17 -10.14
C SER A 787 7.04 -7.62 -11.48
N ASP A 788 7.31 -8.94 -11.66
CA ASP A 788 7.75 -9.50 -12.95
C ASP A 788 6.76 -9.15 -14.08
N GLN A 789 5.47 -9.33 -13.81
CA GLN A 789 4.42 -9.01 -14.79
C GLN A 789 4.39 -7.52 -15.15
N PHE A 790 4.60 -6.64 -14.17
CA PHE A 790 4.67 -5.21 -14.41
C PHE A 790 5.81 -4.86 -15.38
N TRP A 791 7.03 -5.32 -15.10
CA TRP A 791 8.21 -5.04 -15.92
C TRP A 791 8.15 -5.74 -17.28
N MET A 792 7.55 -6.91 -17.35
CA MET A 792 7.27 -7.58 -18.62
C MET A 792 6.34 -6.75 -19.52
N ILE A 793 5.23 -6.20 -18.95
CA ILE A 793 4.34 -5.30 -19.69
C ILE A 793 5.09 -4.06 -20.14
N GLU A 794 5.94 -3.51 -19.28
CA GLU A 794 6.76 -2.35 -19.60
C GLU A 794 7.75 -2.63 -20.74
N TRP A 795 8.38 -3.80 -20.75
CA TRP A 795 9.25 -4.24 -21.83
C TRP A 795 8.51 -4.32 -23.18
N TYR A 796 7.35 -4.97 -23.21
CA TYR A 796 6.52 -5.01 -24.43
C TYR A 796 6.06 -3.61 -24.86
N ARG A 797 5.74 -2.74 -23.89
CA ARG A 797 5.33 -1.36 -24.18
C ARG A 797 6.47 -0.54 -24.82
N ARG A 798 7.71 -0.76 -24.40
CA ARG A 798 8.90 -0.08 -24.94
C ARG A 798 9.25 -0.57 -26.33
N GLY A 799 9.02 -1.84 -26.65
CA GLY A 799 9.16 -2.37 -28.00
C GLY A 799 8.26 -1.71 -29.04
N GLY A 800 7.19 -1.04 -28.57
CA GLY A 800 6.24 -0.31 -29.42
C GLY A 800 5.12 -1.17 -30.00
N PRO A 801 4.04 -0.54 -30.48
CA PRO A 801 2.84 -1.24 -30.99
C PRO A 801 3.04 -1.90 -32.37
N GLU A 802 4.13 -1.61 -33.06
CA GLU A 802 4.43 -2.13 -34.41
C GLU A 802 5.22 -3.45 -34.37
N VAL A 803 5.63 -3.93 -33.17
CA VAL A 803 6.36 -5.18 -33.01
C VAL A 803 5.40 -6.34 -32.89
N ASP A 804 5.48 -7.27 -33.83
CA ASP A 804 4.74 -8.52 -33.81
C ASP A 804 5.51 -9.58 -33.01
N HIS A 805 4.86 -10.14 -31.99
CA HIS A 805 5.41 -11.19 -31.15
C HIS A 805 4.75 -12.54 -31.49
N VAL A 806 5.57 -13.57 -31.63
CA VAL A 806 5.13 -14.93 -31.94
C VAL A 806 4.97 -15.76 -30.67
N GLY A 807 3.91 -16.55 -30.59
CA GLY A 807 3.68 -17.40 -29.43
C GLY A 807 2.77 -18.59 -29.72
N THR A 808 2.86 -19.59 -28.86
CA THR A 808 2.11 -20.85 -28.97
C THR A 808 0.90 -20.83 -28.02
N VAL A 809 -0.29 -21.13 -28.54
CA VAL A 809 -1.49 -21.31 -27.70
C VAL A 809 -1.37 -22.64 -26.93
N VAL A 810 -1.13 -22.57 -25.63
CA VAL A 810 -0.89 -23.76 -24.80
C VAL A 810 -2.17 -24.25 -24.11
N LYS A 811 -3.17 -23.37 -23.89
CA LYS A 811 -4.42 -23.75 -23.23
C LYS A 811 -5.56 -22.78 -23.54
N TRP A 812 -6.76 -23.30 -23.81
CA TRP A 812 -7.99 -22.51 -23.81
C TRP A 812 -8.50 -22.32 -22.38
N LEU A 813 -8.67 -21.06 -21.95
CA LEU A 813 -9.20 -20.71 -20.62
C LEU A 813 -10.72 -20.53 -20.65
N LYS A 814 -11.23 -19.82 -21.68
CA LYS A 814 -12.66 -19.63 -21.94
C LYS A 814 -12.87 -19.67 -23.46
N LYS A 815 -13.24 -20.84 -23.97
CA LYS A 815 -13.36 -21.08 -25.43
C LYS A 815 -14.42 -20.17 -26.08
N GLU A 816 -15.57 -20.00 -25.42
CA GLU A 816 -16.69 -19.16 -25.90
C GLU A 816 -16.28 -17.67 -25.94
N ALA A 817 -15.52 -17.20 -24.94
CA ALA A 817 -14.99 -15.84 -24.90
C ALA A 817 -13.69 -15.66 -25.69
N ARG A 818 -13.18 -16.75 -26.32
CA ARG A 818 -11.92 -16.79 -27.07
C ARG A 818 -10.71 -16.30 -26.22
N VAL A 819 -10.68 -16.66 -24.98
CA VAL A 819 -9.54 -16.38 -24.10
C VAL A 819 -8.69 -17.64 -23.96
N CYS A 820 -7.42 -17.53 -24.33
CA CYS A 820 -6.44 -18.61 -24.22
C CYS A 820 -5.22 -18.17 -23.44
N LEU A 821 -4.41 -19.13 -23.05
CA LEU A 821 -3.07 -18.93 -22.52
C LEU A 821 -2.10 -19.10 -23.70
N VAL A 822 -1.25 -18.13 -23.91
CA VAL A 822 -0.24 -18.13 -24.98
C VAL A 822 1.13 -18.08 -24.29
N SER A 823 2.03 -18.97 -24.69
CA SER A 823 3.44 -18.88 -24.35
C SER A 823 4.17 -18.21 -25.52
N PHE A 824 4.87 -17.10 -25.21
CA PHE A 824 5.60 -16.33 -26.22
C PHE A 824 6.98 -16.96 -26.47
N ASP A 825 7.31 -17.21 -27.74
CA ASP A 825 8.50 -17.97 -28.13
C ASP A 825 9.81 -17.24 -27.73
N GLU A 826 9.80 -15.92 -27.82
CA GLU A 826 10.95 -15.06 -27.52
C GLU A 826 11.28 -15.02 -26.02
N THR A 827 10.29 -14.96 -25.16
CA THR A 827 10.48 -14.75 -23.72
C THR A 827 10.14 -15.96 -22.87
N GLY A 828 9.42 -16.94 -23.41
CA GLY A 828 8.88 -18.06 -22.65
C GLY A 828 7.71 -17.69 -21.72
N VAL A 829 7.35 -16.41 -21.65
CA VAL A 829 6.27 -15.94 -20.77
C VAL A 829 4.92 -16.46 -21.21
N GLU A 830 4.07 -16.82 -20.24
CA GLU A 830 2.70 -17.23 -20.49
C GLU A 830 1.73 -16.11 -20.16
N TRP A 831 0.91 -15.72 -21.15
CA TRP A 831 -0.06 -14.65 -20.98
C TRP A 831 -1.47 -15.02 -21.38
N LYS A 832 -2.47 -14.43 -20.67
CA LYS A 832 -3.86 -14.53 -21.09
C LYS A 832 -4.12 -13.61 -22.29
N CYS A 833 -4.41 -14.18 -23.43
CA CYS A 833 -4.69 -13.44 -24.65
C CYS A 833 -6.13 -13.67 -25.12
N LYS A 834 -6.72 -12.61 -25.69
CA LYS A 834 -8.01 -12.70 -26.35
C LYS A 834 -7.81 -12.81 -27.86
N VAL A 835 -8.23 -13.91 -28.41
CA VAL A 835 -8.08 -14.19 -29.85
C VAL A 835 -9.16 -13.48 -30.67
N GLY A 836 -8.78 -12.89 -31.80
CA GLY A 836 -9.70 -12.23 -32.72
C GLY A 836 -10.75 -13.15 -33.32
N LYS A 837 -11.83 -12.57 -33.90
CA LYS A 837 -12.96 -13.32 -34.48
C LYS A 837 -12.61 -14.20 -35.69
N ARG A 838 -11.47 -14.00 -36.34
CA ARG A 838 -11.03 -14.68 -37.55
C ARG A 838 -10.28 -15.99 -37.34
N VAL A 839 -10.11 -16.42 -36.08
CA VAL A 839 -9.48 -17.69 -35.72
C VAL A 839 -10.56 -18.68 -35.35
N ARG A 840 -10.70 -19.74 -36.17
CA ARG A 840 -11.58 -20.87 -35.92
C ARG A 840 -10.81 -22.03 -35.31
#